data_491e2a77eae2f9b81a9c0a20dec5645a
#
_entry.id   491e2a77eae2f9b81a9c0a20dec5645a
#
_cell.length_a   1.000
_cell.length_b   1.000
_cell.length_c   1.000
_cell.angle_alpha   90.00
_cell.angle_beta   90.00
_cell.angle_gamma   90.00
#
_symmetry.space_group_name_H-M   'P 1'
#
loop_
_entity.id
_entity.type
_entity.pdbx_description
1 polymer ?
#
loop_
_entity_poly.entity_id
_entity_poly.type
_entity_poly.pdbx_seq_one_letter_code
_entity_poly.pdbx_strand_id
1 'polypeptide(L)'
;MVEVMSDVGATVRIDPRYHDAVLFDLDGVITDTASLHAAAWKELFDDYLGRRKPSAEEDHSPFTPADYLHFIDGKPRYDGVRDFLASRGISLPWGTPSASGDEDTVCGLGDHKQERFARQIAAGVPVFGSTVALVRRLRDAGVAVAVFSASRNCAAVLDSAGIADLFGARVDGVVAEELDLPGKPDPAMLLEAARRLGIRPARAVVVEDSEAGVTAARAGGFGLVIGVDRTGEAGSELSARGADVVISDLADVTVRTIDRRMSALPDALASFGQLAGVVRARRPALFFDFDGTLSEIVDQPGAATLVDGAAEALRALAALYPVAVLSGRDLADIRDRVGIPGLWYAGSHGFEMIGPDGVHHSNETAAQAIPILADAAAELTDILSGISGVSVEHKRYAVAVHYRNAAPDAAGTVTAAVHDVGRRSGLKVTAGRKVVELRPQVDWDKGKTLEWIVEKVAGQEPLLPIFLGDDLTDEDAFDSVLHDGVGIVVRHTEDGDRATAARYCLDNPGQVREFIDRLVQQCDIDRQTLSSPWSFTFGGYIPEQERLREALCTVGNGYRATRGCAPESDAGPFHYPGSYAAGLYNRLTDNVAGVDVENESLVNLPNWLSCKFRIDGGDWFDIDSTELLSYRQNLDLRQAELTREFRYRDSAGRTTTVTQRRIAAMHLPHACASETTLWAEDWSGTIEFLSIIDGDIRNSGVERYRDFSGDHLVAATT
;
A
#
# COMPACT_ATOMS: atom_id res chain seq x y z
N MET A 1 -1.53 7.35 -7.48
CA MET A 1 -0.86 8.66 -7.69
C MET A 1 0.13 8.51 -8.84
N VAL A 2 0.05 9.31 -9.86
CA VAL A 2 1.06 9.34 -10.92
C VAL A 2 2.07 10.38 -10.48
N GLU A 3 3.26 9.96 -10.04
CA GLU A 3 4.40 10.86 -9.91
C GLU A 3 4.90 11.18 -11.33
N VAL A 4 4.43 12.27 -11.89
CA VAL A 4 5.00 12.82 -13.13
C VAL A 4 6.10 13.80 -12.71
N MET A 5 7.31 13.32 -12.63
CA MET A 5 8.49 14.19 -12.62
C MET A 5 8.76 14.60 -14.07
N SER A 6 8.65 15.88 -14.38
CA SER A 6 9.02 16.46 -15.67
C SER A 6 10.53 16.33 -15.91
N ASP A 7 10.85 15.89 -17.12
CA ASP A 7 12.14 15.71 -17.77
C ASP A 7 12.90 14.40 -17.52
N VAL A 8 12.89 13.58 -18.58
CA VAL A 8 13.72 12.38 -18.84
C VAL A 8 13.49 11.22 -17.88
N GLY A 9 12.42 10.44 -18.14
CA GLY A 9 12.17 9.14 -17.52
C GLY A 9 11.04 9.15 -16.48
N ALA A 10 9.81 9.52 -16.89
CA ALA A 10 8.63 9.39 -16.03
C ALA A 10 8.36 7.91 -15.71
N THR A 11 8.69 7.47 -14.51
CA THR A 11 8.34 6.13 -14.04
C THR A 11 6.87 6.09 -13.65
N VAL A 12 6.05 5.35 -14.40
CA VAL A 12 4.64 5.12 -14.07
C VAL A 12 4.55 4.06 -12.99
N ARG A 13 3.78 4.34 -11.92
CA ARG A 13 3.58 3.39 -10.84
C ARG A 13 2.14 2.93 -10.76
N ILE A 14 1.92 1.62 -10.93
CA ILE A 14 0.63 0.98 -10.66
C ILE A 14 0.61 0.55 -9.20
N ASP A 15 -0.37 1.06 -8.46
CA ASP A 15 -0.53 0.80 -7.03
C ASP A 15 -1.85 0.07 -6.79
N PRO A 16 -1.83 -1.15 -6.22
CA PRO A 16 -3.05 -1.95 -5.96
C PRO A 16 -4.06 -1.28 -5.02
N ARG A 17 -3.68 -0.25 -4.28
CA ARG A 17 -4.61 0.52 -3.46
C ARG A 17 -5.58 1.34 -4.32
N TYR A 18 -5.11 1.84 -5.45
CA TYR A 18 -5.86 2.67 -6.38
C TYR A 18 -6.37 1.91 -7.61
N HIS A 19 -5.69 0.82 -8.00
CA HIS A 19 -5.94 0.09 -9.23
C HIS A 19 -6.17 -1.40 -8.96
N ASP A 20 -7.39 -1.87 -9.22
CA ASP A 20 -7.76 -3.28 -9.04
C ASP A 20 -7.50 -4.12 -10.29
N ALA A 21 -7.40 -3.48 -11.46
CA ALA A 21 -7.17 -4.18 -12.74
C ALA A 21 -6.36 -3.34 -13.73
N VAL A 22 -5.72 -4.04 -14.69
CA VAL A 22 -5.11 -3.45 -15.90
C VAL A 22 -5.65 -4.16 -17.12
N LEU A 23 -6.16 -3.38 -18.06
CA LEU A 23 -6.67 -3.82 -19.35
C LEU A 23 -5.63 -3.47 -20.42
N PHE A 24 -5.16 -4.47 -21.15
CA PHE A 24 -4.16 -4.30 -22.18
C PHE A 24 -4.80 -4.43 -23.57
N ASP A 25 -4.48 -3.52 -24.49
CA ASP A 25 -4.66 -3.82 -25.88
C ASP A 25 -3.71 -4.93 -26.32
N LEU A 26 -4.05 -5.63 -27.40
CA LEU A 26 -3.23 -6.72 -27.91
C LEU A 26 -2.13 -6.21 -28.85
N ASP A 27 -2.57 -5.53 -29.92
CA ASP A 27 -1.73 -5.18 -31.06
C ASP A 27 -0.92 -3.90 -30.74
N GLY A 28 0.41 -3.97 -30.83
CA GLY A 28 1.29 -2.86 -30.46
C GLY A 28 1.60 -2.73 -28.95
N VAL A 29 0.77 -3.35 -28.08
CA VAL A 29 0.96 -3.33 -26.62
C VAL A 29 1.51 -4.65 -26.09
N ILE A 30 0.83 -5.78 -26.37
CA ILE A 30 1.27 -7.12 -25.94
C ILE A 30 2.13 -7.76 -27.03
N THR A 31 1.71 -7.62 -28.28
CA THR A 31 2.31 -8.29 -29.43
C THR A 31 2.72 -7.29 -30.51
N ASP A 32 3.81 -7.60 -31.22
CA ASP A 32 4.22 -6.89 -32.41
C ASP A 32 3.54 -7.53 -33.65
N THR A 33 2.22 -7.41 -33.72
CA THR A 33 1.44 -7.92 -34.85
C THR A 33 1.58 -7.06 -36.09
N ALA A 34 1.97 -5.79 -35.97
CA ALA A 34 2.26 -4.94 -37.13
C ALA A 34 3.37 -5.51 -37.99
N SER A 35 4.43 -6.03 -37.37
CA SER A 35 5.53 -6.71 -38.12
C SER A 35 5.04 -7.97 -38.86
N LEU A 36 4.15 -8.76 -38.24
CA LEU A 36 3.55 -9.93 -38.87
C LEU A 36 2.61 -9.54 -40.03
N HIS A 37 1.81 -8.49 -39.87
CA HIS A 37 1.00 -7.96 -40.96
C HIS A 37 1.86 -7.51 -42.12
N ALA A 38 2.92 -6.73 -41.85
CA ALA A 38 3.86 -6.29 -42.89
C ALA A 38 4.57 -7.47 -43.58
N ALA A 39 4.99 -8.49 -42.82
CA ALA A 39 5.62 -9.69 -43.36
C ALA A 39 4.66 -10.50 -44.25
N ALA A 40 3.39 -10.66 -43.81
CA ALA A 40 2.38 -11.38 -44.61
C ALA A 40 2.04 -10.65 -45.92
N TRP A 41 1.98 -9.33 -45.91
CA TRP A 41 1.81 -8.52 -47.10
C TRP A 41 3.02 -8.59 -48.02
N LYS A 42 4.22 -8.50 -47.44
CA LYS A 42 5.46 -8.63 -48.21
C LYS A 42 5.54 -10.00 -48.90
N GLU A 43 5.31 -11.05 -48.17
CA GLU A 43 5.29 -12.41 -48.73
C GLU A 43 4.25 -12.56 -49.83
N LEU A 44 3.04 -12.01 -49.66
CA LEU A 44 1.99 -12.05 -50.66
C LEU A 44 2.38 -11.30 -51.92
N PHE A 45 2.77 -10.03 -51.81
CA PHE A 45 3.02 -9.18 -52.94
C PHE A 45 4.32 -9.56 -53.68
N ASP A 46 5.37 -9.94 -52.95
CA ASP A 46 6.60 -10.41 -53.57
C ASP A 46 6.36 -11.71 -54.41
N ASP A 47 5.56 -12.65 -53.86
CA ASP A 47 5.16 -13.85 -54.58
C ASP A 47 4.30 -13.55 -55.81
N TYR A 48 3.34 -12.62 -55.66
CA TYR A 48 2.43 -12.24 -56.71
C TYR A 48 3.18 -11.54 -57.86
N LEU A 49 4.00 -10.51 -57.54
CA LEU A 49 4.81 -9.76 -58.50
C LEU A 49 5.86 -10.65 -59.19
N GLY A 50 6.48 -11.58 -58.45
CA GLY A 50 7.48 -12.51 -58.96
C GLY A 50 6.92 -13.55 -59.94
N ARG A 51 5.62 -13.90 -59.88
CA ARG A 51 4.95 -14.85 -60.77
C ARG A 51 4.39 -14.20 -62.05
N ARG A 52 4.19 -12.86 -62.02
CA ARG A 52 3.71 -12.13 -63.21
C ARG A 52 4.79 -12.04 -64.26
N LYS A 53 4.36 -12.12 -65.50
CA LYS A 53 5.28 -11.89 -66.66
C LYS A 53 5.65 -10.41 -66.70
N PRO A 54 6.94 -10.04 -66.77
CA PRO A 54 7.36 -8.65 -66.85
C PRO A 54 6.67 -7.91 -68.00
N SER A 55 6.12 -6.73 -67.74
CA SER A 55 5.55 -5.79 -68.69
C SER A 55 6.29 -4.45 -68.57
N ALA A 56 6.43 -3.73 -69.68
CA ALA A 56 7.08 -2.44 -69.68
C ALA A 56 6.28 -1.34 -69.02
N GLU A 57 5.01 -1.60 -68.72
CA GLU A 57 4.07 -0.64 -68.06
C GLU A 57 3.85 -0.94 -66.59
N GLU A 58 4.36 -2.09 -66.07
CA GLU A 58 4.17 -2.54 -64.68
C GLU A 58 5.49 -2.53 -63.91
N ASP A 59 5.45 -2.01 -62.64
CA ASP A 59 6.59 -2.08 -61.72
C ASP A 59 6.51 -3.37 -60.87
N HIS A 60 7.47 -4.27 -61.06
CA HIS A 60 7.58 -5.52 -60.34
C HIS A 60 8.60 -5.45 -59.19
N SER A 61 9.01 -4.28 -58.73
CA SER A 61 9.90 -4.14 -57.59
C SER A 61 9.30 -4.77 -56.33
N PRO A 62 10.10 -5.43 -55.47
CA PRO A 62 9.62 -6.03 -54.25
C PRO A 62 8.89 -5.02 -53.32
N PHE A 63 7.93 -5.53 -52.57
CA PHE A 63 7.19 -4.78 -51.58
C PHE A 63 8.12 -4.26 -50.42
N THR A 64 8.04 -3.00 -50.08
CA THR A 64 8.92 -2.32 -49.12
C THR A 64 8.15 -1.88 -47.85
N PRO A 65 8.85 -1.57 -46.74
CA PRO A 65 8.20 -0.95 -45.57
C PRO A 65 7.50 0.38 -45.88
N ALA A 66 8.02 1.17 -46.84
CA ALA A 66 7.38 2.41 -47.28
C ALA A 66 6.05 2.15 -48.00
N ASP A 67 5.98 1.06 -48.81
CA ASP A 67 4.73 0.66 -49.43
C ASP A 67 3.67 0.25 -48.42
N TYR A 68 4.09 -0.44 -47.33
CA TYR A 68 3.20 -0.81 -46.24
C TYR A 68 2.56 0.45 -45.63
N LEU A 69 3.35 1.40 -45.22
CA LEU A 69 2.87 2.66 -44.59
C LEU A 69 1.97 3.49 -45.53
N HIS A 70 2.27 3.49 -46.82
CA HIS A 70 1.58 4.37 -47.76
C HIS A 70 0.28 3.79 -48.31
N PHE A 71 0.25 2.48 -48.54
CA PHE A 71 -0.85 1.85 -49.24
C PHE A 71 -1.69 0.89 -48.38
N ILE A 72 -1.15 0.37 -47.29
CA ILE A 72 -1.76 -0.72 -46.51
C ILE A 72 -2.20 -0.24 -45.12
N ASP A 73 -1.31 0.42 -44.42
CA ASP A 73 -1.53 0.76 -43.01
C ASP A 73 -2.79 1.63 -42.81
N GLY A 74 -3.63 1.23 -41.85
CA GLY A 74 -4.89 1.92 -41.53
C GLY A 74 -6.01 1.75 -42.58
N LYS A 75 -5.82 0.95 -43.65
CA LYS A 75 -6.83 0.74 -44.71
C LYS A 75 -7.53 -0.61 -44.62
N PRO A 76 -8.80 -0.68 -45.08
CA PRO A 76 -9.46 -1.96 -45.29
C PRO A 76 -8.63 -2.87 -46.21
N ARG A 77 -8.57 -4.18 -45.91
CA ARG A 77 -7.71 -5.18 -46.55
C ARG A 77 -7.74 -5.11 -48.08
N TYR A 78 -8.94 -5.10 -48.64
CA TYR A 78 -9.10 -5.15 -50.10
C TYR A 78 -8.76 -3.79 -50.75
N ASP A 79 -9.01 -2.69 -50.08
CA ASP A 79 -8.60 -1.37 -50.57
C ASP A 79 -7.08 -1.25 -50.59
N GLY A 80 -6.38 -1.76 -49.57
CA GLY A 80 -4.91 -1.83 -49.55
C GLY A 80 -4.34 -2.62 -50.70
N VAL A 81 -4.91 -3.79 -51.06
CA VAL A 81 -4.52 -4.58 -52.25
C VAL A 81 -4.67 -3.74 -53.51
N ARG A 82 -5.85 -3.13 -53.70
CA ARG A 82 -6.14 -2.29 -54.88
C ARG A 82 -5.15 -1.14 -54.99
N ASP A 83 -4.95 -0.39 -53.92
CA ASP A 83 -4.15 0.83 -53.95
C ASP A 83 -2.66 0.54 -54.17
N PHE A 84 -2.13 -0.54 -53.58
CA PHE A 84 -0.76 -0.95 -53.82
C PHE A 84 -0.55 -1.42 -55.27
N LEU A 85 -1.41 -2.28 -55.79
CA LEU A 85 -1.29 -2.77 -57.16
C LEU A 85 -1.45 -1.63 -58.18
N ALA A 86 -2.37 -0.69 -57.95
CA ALA A 86 -2.53 0.49 -58.78
C ALA A 86 -1.26 1.35 -58.83
N SER A 87 -0.52 1.48 -57.71
CA SER A 87 0.77 2.18 -57.65
C SER A 87 1.84 1.52 -58.51
N ARG A 88 1.69 0.20 -58.78
CA ARG A 88 2.57 -0.62 -59.63
C ARG A 88 2.09 -0.71 -61.08
N GLY A 89 1.04 0.03 -61.46
CA GLY A 89 0.45 -0.03 -62.80
C GLY A 89 -0.40 -1.27 -63.04
N ILE A 90 -0.74 -2.03 -62.00
CA ILE A 90 -1.49 -3.28 -62.10
C ILE A 90 -2.94 -3.04 -61.69
N SER A 91 -3.88 -3.46 -62.54
CA SER A 91 -5.32 -3.42 -62.27
C SER A 91 -5.89 -4.84 -62.27
N LEU A 92 -6.62 -5.18 -61.19
CA LEU A 92 -7.30 -6.46 -61.06
C LEU A 92 -8.80 -6.30 -60.93
N PRO A 93 -9.62 -7.30 -61.34
CA PRO A 93 -11.02 -7.35 -60.97
C PRO A 93 -11.19 -7.38 -59.44
N TRP A 94 -12.32 -6.83 -58.95
CA TRP A 94 -12.56 -6.82 -57.51
C TRP A 94 -12.68 -8.22 -56.89
N GLY A 95 -13.42 -9.10 -57.56
CA GLY A 95 -13.72 -10.45 -57.08
C GLY A 95 -14.82 -10.48 -56.03
N THR A 96 -15.04 -11.65 -55.41
CA THR A 96 -16.03 -11.87 -54.34
C THR A 96 -15.28 -12.30 -53.08
N PRO A 97 -15.50 -11.67 -51.93
CA PRO A 97 -14.93 -12.10 -50.67
C PRO A 97 -15.25 -13.56 -50.35
N SER A 98 -14.31 -14.31 -49.81
CA SER A 98 -14.42 -15.75 -49.45
C SER A 98 -14.63 -16.74 -50.59
N ALA A 99 -14.52 -16.35 -51.84
CA ALA A 99 -14.43 -17.30 -52.95
C ALA A 99 -13.03 -17.91 -52.98
N SER A 100 -12.91 -19.18 -52.66
CA SER A 100 -11.64 -19.89 -52.55
C SER A 100 -10.82 -19.79 -53.83
N GLY A 101 -9.63 -19.15 -53.77
CA GLY A 101 -8.51 -19.45 -54.60
C GLY A 101 -8.33 -18.67 -55.91
N ASP A 102 -9.01 -17.55 -56.16
CA ASP A 102 -8.73 -16.73 -57.34
C ASP A 102 -7.69 -15.65 -57.03
N GLU A 103 -6.41 -15.97 -57.19
CA GLU A 103 -5.27 -15.07 -57.00
C GLU A 103 -5.23 -13.89 -57.98
N ASP A 104 -6.07 -13.91 -58.99
CA ASP A 104 -6.14 -12.85 -60.00
C ASP A 104 -7.24 -11.82 -59.72
N THR A 105 -7.73 -11.72 -58.44
CA THR A 105 -8.68 -10.71 -57.99
C THR A 105 -8.20 -9.98 -56.74
N VAL A 106 -8.68 -8.78 -56.53
CA VAL A 106 -8.38 -7.99 -55.30
C VAL A 106 -8.81 -8.74 -54.03
N CYS A 107 -10.03 -9.31 -54.03
CA CYS A 107 -10.53 -10.09 -52.90
C CYS A 107 -9.72 -11.37 -52.67
N GLY A 108 -9.39 -12.10 -53.75
CA GLY A 108 -8.61 -13.33 -53.65
C GLY A 108 -7.23 -13.12 -53.06
N LEU A 109 -6.51 -12.09 -53.50
CA LEU A 109 -5.21 -11.73 -52.88
C LEU A 109 -5.35 -11.34 -51.43
N GLY A 110 -6.38 -10.54 -51.06
CA GLY A 110 -6.65 -10.18 -49.67
C GLY A 110 -6.95 -11.40 -48.81
N ASP A 111 -7.64 -12.43 -49.34
CA ASP A 111 -7.94 -13.66 -48.57
C ASP A 111 -6.68 -14.55 -48.46
N HIS A 112 -5.86 -14.65 -49.48
CA HIS A 112 -4.54 -15.32 -49.39
C HIS A 112 -3.60 -14.66 -48.40
N LYS A 113 -3.65 -13.33 -48.26
CA LYS A 113 -2.93 -12.64 -47.18
C LYS A 113 -3.39 -13.14 -45.81
N GLN A 114 -4.70 -13.32 -45.61
CA GLN A 114 -5.24 -13.80 -44.34
C GLN A 114 -4.76 -15.22 -44.01
N GLU A 115 -4.70 -16.11 -45.01
CA GLU A 115 -4.15 -17.46 -44.83
C GLU A 115 -2.66 -17.45 -44.46
N ARG A 116 -1.86 -16.56 -45.10
CA ARG A 116 -0.44 -16.37 -44.75
C ARG A 116 -0.27 -15.84 -43.34
N PHE A 117 -1.06 -14.84 -42.98
CA PHE A 117 -1.07 -14.28 -41.64
C PHE A 117 -1.44 -15.35 -40.58
N ALA A 118 -2.47 -16.16 -40.82
CA ALA A 118 -2.83 -17.26 -39.92
C ALA A 118 -1.71 -18.30 -39.75
N ARG A 119 -0.97 -18.64 -40.86
CA ARG A 119 0.20 -19.50 -40.76
C ARG A 119 1.34 -18.91 -39.96
N GLN A 120 1.58 -17.60 -40.08
CA GLN A 120 2.60 -16.90 -39.31
C GLN A 120 2.23 -16.87 -37.82
N ILE A 121 0.96 -16.63 -37.46
CA ILE A 121 0.48 -16.74 -36.06
C ILE A 121 0.77 -18.15 -35.53
N ALA A 122 0.45 -19.21 -36.31
CA ALA A 122 0.69 -20.57 -35.86
C ALA A 122 2.19 -20.93 -35.71
N ALA A 123 3.07 -20.24 -36.45
CA ALA A 123 4.53 -20.41 -36.31
C ALA A 123 5.13 -19.68 -35.12
N GLY A 124 4.40 -18.75 -34.48
CA GLY A 124 4.78 -18.00 -33.33
C GLY A 124 4.59 -16.50 -33.51
N VAL A 125 4.06 -15.84 -32.49
CA VAL A 125 3.83 -14.38 -32.45
C VAL A 125 4.89 -13.69 -31.60
N PRO A 126 5.60 -12.67 -32.13
CA PRO A 126 6.50 -11.89 -31.31
C PRO A 126 5.71 -11.15 -30.20
N VAL A 127 6.14 -11.31 -28.96
CA VAL A 127 5.58 -10.59 -27.81
C VAL A 127 6.57 -9.59 -27.25
N PHE A 128 6.08 -8.47 -26.75
CA PHE A 128 6.93 -7.55 -26.02
C PHE A 128 7.21 -8.12 -24.63
N GLY A 129 8.48 -8.51 -24.39
CA GLY A 129 8.90 -9.16 -23.15
C GLY A 129 8.66 -8.31 -21.90
N SER A 130 8.79 -6.98 -22.01
CA SER A 130 8.48 -6.03 -20.95
C SER A 130 7.00 -6.04 -20.55
N THR A 131 6.10 -6.16 -21.53
CA THR A 131 4.65 -6.26 -21.27
C THR A 131 4.31 -7.55 -20.54
N VAL A 132 4.84 -8.69 -21.00
CA VAL A 132 4.62 -10.00 -20.34
C VAL A 132 5.19 -10.00 -18.91
N ALA A 133 6.35 -9.39 -18.70
CA ALA A 133 6.94 -9.23 -17.36
C ALA A 133 6.06 -8.36 -16.47
N LEU A 134 5.49 -7.26 -16.99
CA LEU A 134 4.56 -6.42 -16.25
C LEU A 134 3.28 -7.18 -15.87
N VAL A 135 2.68 -7.91 -16.81
CA VAL A 135 1.47 -8.73 -16.56
C VAL A 135 1.69 -9.72 -15.41
N ARG A 136 2.86 -10.39 -15.39
CA ARG A 136 3.21 -11.30 -14.27
C ARG A 136 3.34 -10.57 -12.95
N ARG A 137 4.06 -9.43 -12.90
CA ARG A 137 4.19 -8.62 -11.68
C ARG A 137 2.84 -8.11 -11.16
N LEU A 138 1.91 -7.73 -12.06
CA LEU A 138 0.56 -7.31 -11.68
C LEU A 138 -0.22 -8.46 -11.01
N ARG A 139 -0.15 -9.65 -11.59
CA ARG A 139 -0.79 -10.85 -11.01
C ARG A 139 -0.21 -11.20 -9.64
N ASP A 140 1.11 -11.15 -9.52
CA ASP A 140 1.80 -11.41 -8.24
C ASP A 140 1.39 -10.37 -7.17
N ALA A 141 1.12 -9.13 -7.58
CA ALA A 141 0.58 -8.07 -6.73
C ALA A 141 -0.95 -8.15 -6.49
N GLY A 142 -1.63 -9.18 -7.02
CA GLY A 142 -3.08 -9.36 -6.87
C GLY A 142 -3.92 -8.38 -7.70
N VAL A 143 -3.33 -7.73 -8.72
CA VAL A 143 -4.05 -6.88 -9.69
C VAL A 143 -4.56 -7.75 -10.83
N ALA A 144 -5.86 -7.67 -11.10
CA ALA A 144 -6.47 -8.44 -12.18
C ALA A 144 -6.00 -7.91 -13.55
N VAL A 145 -5.91 -8.80 -14.55
CA VAL A 145 -5.48 -8.40 -15.88
C VAL A 145 -6.45 -8.92 -16.93
N ALA A 146 -6.77 -8.09 -17.93
CA ALA A 146 -7.56 -8.45 -19.08
C ALA A 146 -6.89 -8.02 -20.37
N VAL A 147 -7.27 -8.65 -21.46
CA VAL A 147 -6.92 -8.23 -22.82
C VAL A 147 -8.19 -7.86 -23.58
N PHE A 148 -8.09 -6.80 -24.37
CA PHE A 148 -9.12 -6.40 -25.31
C PHE A 148 -8.50 -6.10 -26.68
N SER A 149 -9.20 -6.43 -27.77
CA SER A 149 -8.71 -6.19 -29.13
C SER A 149 -9.86 -6.24 -30.14
N ALA A 150 -9.81 -5.39 -31.14
CA ALA A 150 -10.73 -5.48 -32.27
C ALA A 150 -10.48 -6.73 -33.17
N SER A 151 -9.36 -7.40 -32.96
CA SER A 151 -8.95 -8.57 -33.78
C SER A 151 -9.77 -9.81 -33.41
N ARG A 152 -10.27 -10.50 -34.40
CA ARG A 152 -10.88 -11.84 -34.27
C ARG A 152 -9.85 -12.96 -33.98
N ASN A 153 -8.56 -12.67 -34.16
CA ASN A 153 -7.48 -13.62 -33.97
C ASN A 153 -6.86 -13.58 -32.58
N CYS A 154 -7.39 -12.74 -31.67
CA CYS A 154 -6.81 -12.50 -30.34
C CYS A 154 -6.56 -13.81 -29.58
N ALA A 155 -7.52 -14.72 -29.54
CA ALA A 155 -7.36 -16.02 -28.89
C ALA A 155 -6.17 -16.81 -29.45
N ALA A 156 -6.11 -16.98 -30.80
CA ALA A 156 -5.05 -17.73 -31.45
C ALA A 156 -3.67 -17.09 -31.26
N VAL A 157 -3.60 -15.76 -31.18
CA VAL A 157 -2.37 -15.00 -30.91
C VAL A 157 -1.87 -15.29 -29.51
N LEU A 158 -2.75 -15.19 -28.48
CA LEU A 158 -2.40 -15.45 -27.08
C LEU A 158 -2.00 -16.91 -26.84
N ASP A 159 -2.71 -17.85 -27.47
CA ASP A 159 -2.40 -19.29 -27.40
C ASP A 159 -1.04 -19.59 -28.03
N SER A 160 -0.78 -19.05 -29.23
CA SER A 160 0.50 -19.22 -29.94
C SER A 160 1.67 -18.61 -29.14
N ALA A 161 1.44 -17.51 -28.45
CA ALA A 161 2.43 -16.88 -27.58
C ALA A 161 2.59 -17.60 -26.22
N GLY A 162 1.73 -18.55 -25.88
CA GLY A 162 1.75 -19.27 -24.59
C GLY A 162 1.47 -18.38 -23.39
N ILE A 163 0.62 -17.35 -23.53
CA ILE A 163 0.31 -16.36 -22.48
C ILE A 163 -1.20 -16.22 -22.20
N ALA A 164 -2.04 -17.03 -22.83
CA ALA A 164 -3.49 -16.94 -22.70
C ALA A 164 -3.97 -17.07 -21.21
N ASP A 165 -3.32 -17.93 -20.45
CA ASP A 165 -3.59 -18.20 -19.04
C ASP A 165 -3.20 -17.04 -18.09
N LEU A 166 -2.49 -16.05 -18.58
CA LEU A 166 -2.13 -14.87 -17.80
C LEU A 166 -3.31 -13.91 -17.63
N PHE A 167 -4.31 -13.94 -18.50
CA PHE A 167 -5.42 -12.99 -18.50
C PHE A 167 -6.70 -13.58 -17.90
N GLY A 168 -7.27 -12.88 -16.91
CA GLY A 168 -8.52 -13.26 -16.26
C GLY A 168 -9.77 -13.03 -17.13
N ALA A 169 -9.66 -12.12 -18.12
CA ALA A 169 -10.74 -11.85 -19.08
C ALA A 169 -10.17 -11.49 -20.46
N ARG A 170 -10.94 -11.82 -21.50
CA ARG A 170 -10.68 -11.47 -22.90
C ARG A 170 -11.97 -10.93 -23.52
N VAL A 171 -11.85 -9.80 -24.22
CA VAL A 171 -12.90 -9.22 -25.06
C VAL A 171 -12.27 -8.91 -26.41
N ASP A 172 -12.56 -9.74 -27.38
CA ASP A 172 -12.00 -9.65 -28.72
C ASP A 172 -13.07 -9.42 -29.80
N GLY A 173 -12.67 -9.33 -31.06
CA GLY A 173 -13.59 -9.11 -32.17
C GLY A 173 -14.67 -10.18 -32.31
N VAL A 174 -14.45 -11.41 -31.83
CA VAL A 174 -15.48 -12.46 -31.80
C VAL A 174 -16.51 -12.16 -30.71
N VAL A 175 -16.05 -11.84 -29.50
CA VAL A 175 -16.93 -11.44 -28.39
C VAL A 175 -17.70 -10.17 -28.69
N ALA A 176 -17.06 -9.21 -29.36
CA ALA A 176 -17.72 -7.96 -29.76
C ALA A 176 -18.87 -8.22 -30.73
N GLU A 177 -18.70 -9.11 -31.69
CA GLU A 177 -19.75 -9.51 -32.64
C GLU A 177 -20.88 -10.28 -31.92
N GLU A 178 -20.55 -11.23 -31.05
CA GLU A 178 -21.54 -12.01 -30.28
C GLU A 178 -22.43 -11.16 -29.38
N LEU A 179 -21.88 -10.08 -28.82
CA LEU A 179 -22.57 -9.18 -27.88
C LEU A 179 -23.04 -7.87 -28.53
N ASP A 180 -22.88 -7.71 -29.83
CA ASP A 180 -23.19 -6.48 -30.60
C ASP A 180 -22.54 -5.24 -30.00
N LEU A 181 -21.26 -5.34 -29.59
CA LEU A 181 -20.50 -4.24 -29.01
C LEU A 181 -19.89 -3.38 -30.12
N PRO A 182 -20.09 -2.05 -30.07
CA PRO A 182 -19.39 -1.15 -30.98
C PRO A 182 -17.87 -1.18 -30.74
N GLY A 183 -17.12 -0.96 -31.82
CA GLY A 183 -15.64 -0.89 -31.79
C GLY A 183 -15.13 0.48 -31.31
N LYS A 184 -13.83 0.55 -31.00
CA LYS A 184 -13.12 1.79 -30.67
C LYS A 184 -13.43 2.89 -31.74
N PRO A 185 -13.72 4.14 -31.37
CA PRO A 185 -13.48 4.77 -30.06
C PRO A 185 -14.62 4.63 -29.04
N ASP A 186 -15.62 3.78 -29.27
CA ASP A 186 -16.66 3.49 -28.29
C ASP A 186 -16.07 2.67 -27.12
N PRO A 187 -16.41 2.95 -25.85
CA PRO A 187 -15.83 2.27 -24.69
C PRO A 187 -16.39 0.87 -24.42
N ALA A 188 -17.39 0.40 -25.16
CA ALA A 188 -18.17 -0.80 -24.86
C ALA A 188 -17.32 -2.05 -24.62
N MET A 189 -16.30 -2.29 -25.47
CA MET A 189 -15.41 -3.45 -25.32
C MET A 189 -14.57 -3.37 -24.01
N LEU A 190 -14.07 -2.20 -23.66
CA LEU A 190 -13.30 -1.98 -22.44
C LEU A 190 -14.17 -2.11 -21.20
N LEU A 191 -15.41 -1.55 -21.25
CA LEU A 191 -16.38 -1.69 -20.18
C LEU A 191 -16.81 -3.15 -19.96
N GLU A 192 -16.97 -3.93 -21.03
CA GLU A 192 -17.24 -5.36 -20.94
C GLU A 192 -16.06 -6.13 -20.33
N ALA A 193 -14.82 -5.77 -20.64
CA ALA A 193 -13.63 -6.38 -20.04
C ALA A 193 -13.58 -6.09 -18.51
N ALA A 194 -13.83 -4.86 -18.12
CA ALA A 194 -13.93 -4.48 -16.70
C ALA A 194 -15.07 -5.21 -15.98
N ARG A 195 -16.24 -5.32 -16.62
CA ARG A 195 -17.41 -6.06 -16.11
C ARG A 195 -17.11 -7.54 -15.90
N ARG A 196 -16.39 -8.20 -16.81
CA ARG A 196 -15.98 -9.61 -16.67
C ARG A 196 -15.03 -9.83 -15.51
N LEU A 197 -14.18 -8.85 -15.21
CA LEU A 197 -13.32 -8.88 -14.04
C LEU A 197 -14.06 -8.48 -12.74
N GLY A 198 -15.28 -7.94 -12.83
CA GLY A 198 -16.03 -7.42 -11.67
C GLY A 198 -15.47 -6.10 -11.11
N ILE A 199 -14.76 -5.32 -11.93
CA ILE A 199 -14.02 -4.11 -11.51
C ILE A 199 -14.71 -2.86 -12.04
N ARG A 200 -14.74 -1.81 -11.23
CA ARG A 200 -15.22 -0.48 -11.65
C ARG A 200 -14.19 0.18 -12.57
N PRO A 201 -14.59 0.80 -13.71
CA PRO A 201 -13.65 1.47 -14.62
C PRO A 201 -12.72 2.47 -13.95
N ALA A 202 -13.22 3.28 -13.01
CA ALA A 202 -12.42 4.26 -12.26
C ALA A 202 -11.29 3.64 -11.42
N ARG A 203 -11.31 2.31 -11.19
CA ARG A 203 -10.25 1.57 -10.51
C ARG A 203 -9.43 0.68 -11.44
N ALA A 204 -9.61 0.85 -12.75
CA ALA A 204 -8.86 0.10 -13.76
C ALA A 204 -7.95 1.02 -14.57
N VAL A 205 -6.79 0.47 -14.94
CA VAL A 205 -5.81 1.09 -15.84
C VAL A 205 -6.04 0.53 -17.24
N VAL A 206 -5.95 1.36 -18.25
CA VAL A 206 -5.93 0.94 -19.67
C VAL A 206 -4.57 1.23 -20.26
N VAL A 207 -4.01 0.25 -20.98
CA VAL A 207 -2.75 0.38 -21.71
C VAL A 207 -3.04 0.23 -23.20
N GLU A 208 -2.73 1.25 -23.99
CA GLU A 208 -3.13 1.40 -25.39
C GLU A 208 -2.08 2.15 -26.22
N ASP A 209 -1.95 1.81 -27.50
CA ASP A 209 -1.04 2.48 -28.44
C ASP A 209 -1.75 3.30 -29.53
N SER A 210 -3.10 3.20 -29.61
CA SER A 210 -3.90 3.89 -30.62
C SER A 210 -4.71 5.06 -30.09
N GLU A 211 -4.90 6.10 -30.91
CA GLU A 211 -5.77 7.25 -30.57
C GLU A 211 -7.21 6.82 -30.28
N ALA A 212 -7.74 5.87 -31.06
CA ALA A 212 -9.11 5.40 -30.92
C ALA A 212 -9.31 4.66 -29.60
N GLY A 213 -8.33 3.85 -29.17
CA GLY A 213 -8.39 3.14 -27.92
C GLY A 213 -8.21 4.02 -26.70
N VAL A 214 -7.28 4.99 -26.74
CA VAL A 214 -7.14 6.02 -25.71
C VAL A 214 -8.44 6.81 -25.55
N THR A 215 -9.09 7.20 -26.68
CA THR A 215 -10.38 7.89 -26.66
C THR A 215 -11.47 7.02 -26.02
N ALA A 216 -11.53 5.72 -26.36
CA ALA A 216 -12.46 4.77 -25.77
C ALA A 216 -12.25 4.63 -24.24
N ALA A 217 -10.98 4.50 -23.81
CA ALA A 217 -10.65 4.39 -22.39
C ALA A 217 -11.09 5.64 -21.61
N ARG A 218 -10.88 6.81 -22.18
CA ARG A 218 -11.30 8.08 -21.55
C ARG A 218 -12.82 8.20 -21.50
N ALA A 219 -13.51 7.87 -22.58
CA ALA A 219 -14.98 7.89 -22.62
C ALA A 219 -15.60 6.87 -21.65
N GLY A 220 -14.92 5.75 -21.37
CA GLY A 220 -15.34 4.74 -20.41
C GLY A 220 -15.10 5.11 -18.94
N GLY A 221 -14.44 6.24 -18.65
CA GLY A 221 -14.17 6.69 -17.27
C GLY A 221 -13.14 5.85 -16.54
N PHE A 222 -12.14 5.32 -17.25
CA PHE A 222 -11.06 4.56 -16.64
C PHE A 222 -10.13 5.46 -15.81
N GLY A 223 -9.65 4.93 -14.68
CA GLY A 223 -8.92 5.70 -13.66
C GLY A 223 -7.54 6.18 -14.10
N LEU A 224 -6.85 5.41 -14.97
CA LEU A 224 -5.56 5.75 -15.55
C LEU A 224 -5.49 5.23 -16.99
N VAL A 225 -5.04 6.06 -17.91
CA VAL A 225 -4.83 5.69 -19.31
C VAL A 225 -3.37 5.90 -19.66
N ILE A 226 -2.67 4.80 -19.95
CA ILE A 226 -1.26 4.76 -20.34
C ILE A 226 -1.20 4.61 -21.86
N GLY A 227 -0.71 5.65 -22.53
CA GLY A 227 -0.38 5.58 -23.95
C GLY A 227 0.98 4.93 -24.15
N VAL A 228 1.11 4.04 -25.15
CA VAL A 228 2.38 3.41 -25.52
C VAL A 228 2.81 3.90 -26.89
N ASP A 229 3.88 4.70 -26.94
CA ASP A 229 4.47 5.19 -28.18
C ASP A 229 5.89 4.62 -28.37
N ARG A 230 5.98 3.49 -29.03
CA ARG A 230 7.27 2.82 -29.28
C ARG A 230 8.10 3.47 -30.37
N THR A 231 7.48 4.31 -31.19
CA THR A 231 8.13 4.97 -32.33
C THR A 231 8.63 6.38 -31.98
N GLY A 232 8.04 7.02 -30.98
CA GLY A 232 8.29 8.40 -30.60
C GLY A 232 7.55 9.41 -31.49
N GLU A 233 6.60 8.97 -32.32
CA GLU A 233 5.88 9.81 -33.28
C GLU A 233 4.44 10.12 -32.85
N ALA A 234 3.80 9.26 -32.04
CA ALA A 234 2.39 9.35 -31.69
C ALA A 234 2.12 9.97 -30.31
N GLY A 235 3.14 10.30 -29.52
CA GLY A 235 3.00 10.72 -28.13
C GLY A 235 2.15 11.95 -27.90
N SER A 236 2.25 12.96 -28.79
CA SER A 236 1.45 14.20 -28.71
C SER A 236 -0.03 13.94 -28.98
N GLU A 237 -0.33 13.07 -29.95
CA GLU A 237 -1.68 12.66 -30.35
C GLU A 237 -2.35 11.82 -29.25
N LEU A 238 -1.63 10.84 -28.69
CA LEU A 238 -2.14 10.03 -27.57
C LEU A 238 -2.46 10.89 -26.35
N SER A 239 -1.58 11.83 -26.01
CA SER A 239 -1.85 12.79 -24.93
C SER A 239 -3.05 13.68 -25.24
N ALA A 240 -3.17 14.17 -26.49
CA ALA A 240 -4.29 14.99 -26.92
C ALA A 240 -5.64 14.22 -26.86
N ARG A 241 -5.64 12.89 -27.07
CA ARG A 241 -6.81 12.02 -26.98
C ARG A 241 -7.17 11.61 -25.56
N GLY A 242 -6.31 11.91 -24.57
CA GLY A 242 -6.64 11.70 -23.16
C GLY A 242 -5.79 10.66 -22.46
N ALA A 243 -4.65 10.24 -22.99
CA ALA A 243 -3.66 9.51 -22.21
C ALA A 243 -3.16 10.39 -21.06
N ASP A 244 -3.17 9.84 -19.84
CA ASP A 244 -2.64 10.53 -18.65
C ASP A 244 -1.12 10.57 -18.66
N VAL A 245 -0.52 9.56 -19.26
CA VAL A 245 0.92 9.43 -19.44
C VAL A 245 1.21 8.68 -20.72
N VAL A 246 2.28 9.07 -21.42
CA VAL A 246 2.77 8.36 -22.59
C VAL A 246 4.18 7.84 -22.30
N ILE A 247 4.41 6.58 -22.58
CA ILE A 247 5.69 5.90 -22.39
C ILE A 247 6.11 5.16 -23.65
N SER A 248 7.40 4.93 -23.80
CA SER A 248 7.93 4.20 -24.94
C SER A 248 7.99 2.68 -24.71
N ASP A 249 8.10 2.25 -23.45
CA ASP A 249 8.14 0.83 -23.10
C ASP A 249 7.50 0.58 -21.72
N LEU A 250 6.83 -0.57 -21.58
CA LEU A 250 6.21 -0.98 -20.32
C LEU A 250 7.23 -1.46 -19.26
N ALA A 251 8.52 -1.51 -19.58
CA ALA A 251 9.60 -1.66 -18.61
C ALA A 251 9.65 -0.47 -17.63
N ASP A 252 9.20 0.72 -18.07
CA ASP A 252 9.15 1.94 -17.27
C ASP A 252 7.98 1.95 -16.26
N VAL A 253 7.08 0.95 -16.33
CA VAL A 253 5.99 0.79 -15.38
C VAL A 253 6.43 -0.04 -14.19
N THR A 254 6.33 0.52 -13.00
CA THR A 254 6.56 -0.19 -11.73
C THR A 254 5.24 -0.62 -11.11
N VAL A 255 5.26 -1.70 -10.33
CA VAL A 255 4.11 -2.18 -9.57
C VAL A 255 4.46 -2.16 -8.10
N ARG A 256 3.63 -1.52 -7.29
CA ARG A 256 3.80 -1.56 -5.84
C ARG A 256 3.33 -2.91 -5.31
N THR A 257 4.14 -3.56 -4.49
CA THR A 257 3.72 -4.74 -3.74
C THR A 257 3.15 -4.29 -2.40
N ILE A 258 1.92 -4.67 -2.11
CA ILE A 258 1.26 -4.47 -0.82
C ILE A 258 0.67 -5.80 -0.41
N ASP A 259 1.18 -6.35 0.68
CA ASP A 259 0.79 -7.69 1.16
C ASP A 259 -0.49 -7.67 2.02
N ARG A 260 -1.05 -6.47 2.30
CA ARG A 260 -2.18 -6.31 3.22
C ARG A 260 -3.45 -5.92 2.49
N ARG A 261 -4.52 -6.67 2.79
CA ARG A 261 -5.89 -6.31 2.41
C ARG A 261 -6.70 -5.97 3.63
N MET A 262 -7.68 -5.08 3.49
CA MET A 262 -8.49 -4.60 4.62
C MET A 262 -9.14 -5.74 5.41
N SER A 263 -9.58 -6.82 4.74
CA SER A 263 -10.19 -7.99 5.39
C SER A 263 -9.22 -8.80 6.27
N ALA A 264 -7.92 -8.73 5.98
CA ALA A 264 -6.88 -9.46 6.70
C ALA A 264 -6.26 -8.66 7.86
N LEU A 265 -6.65 -7.39 8.05
CA LEU A 265 -6.11 -6.56 9.11
C LEU A 265 -6.66 -6.96 10.48
N PRO A 266 -5.82 -6.98 11.52
CA PRO A 266 -6.28 -7.15 12.89
C PRO A 266 -7.11 -5.93 13.33
N ASP A 267 -8.16 -6.20 14.10
CA ASP A 267 -8.99 -5.17 14.72
C ASP A 267 -8.19 -4.43 15.81
N ALA A 268 -8.18 -3.09 15.77
CA ALA A 268 -7.40 -2.25 16.67
C ALA A 268 -7.89 -2.32 18.13
N LEU A 269 -9.20 -2.49 18.35
CA LEU A 269 -9.76 -2.63 19.71
C LEU A 269 -9.45 -4.00 20.30
N ALA A 270 -9.54 -5.07 19.50
CA ALA A 270 -9.16 -6.41 19.92
C ALA A 270 -7.65 -6.52 20.19
N SER A 271 -6.83 -5.78 19.44
CA SER A 271 -5.36 -5.73 19.56
C SER A 271 -4.87 -4.62 20.51
N PHE A 272 -5.77 -3.98 21.24
CA PHE A 272 -5.45 -2.77 22.02
C PHE A 272 -4.34 -2.99 23.04
N GLY A 273 -4.25 -4.17 23.67
CA GLY A 273 -3.17 -4.46 24.62
C GLY A 273 -1.77 -4.39 24.00
N GLN A 274 -1.62 -4.78 22.75
CA GLN A 274 -0.35 -4.68 22.01
C GLN A 274 -0.06 -3.22 21.63
N LEU A 275 -1.06 -2.49 21.16
CA LEU A 275 -0.96 -1.06 20.85
C LEU A 275 -0.60 -0.23 22.07
N ALA A 276 -1.19 -0.53 23.23
CA ALA A 276 -0.89 0.13 24.50
C ALA A 276 0.60 0.01 24.87
N GLY A 277 1.24 -1.13 24.60
CA GLY A 277 2.68 -1.30 24.80
C GLY A 277 3.51 -0.32 23.96
N VAL A 278 3.18 -0.18 22.67
CA VAL A 278 3.86 0.77 21.78
C VAL A 278 3.63 2.22 22.18
N VAL A 279 2.39 2.56 22.60
CA VAL A 279 2.02 3.90 23.12
C VAL A 279 2.77 4.26 24.39
N ARG A 280 3.04 3.29 25.27
CA ARG A 280 3.85 3.54 26.47
C ARG A 280 5.32 3.80 26.15
N ALA A 281 5.87 3.11 25.15
CA ALA A 281 7.26 3.24 24.77
C ALA A 281 7.58 4.57 24.06
N ARG A 282 6.56 5.20 23.43
CA ARG A 282 6.70 6.45 22.67
C ARG A 282 5.50 7.36 22.92
N ARG A 283 5.72 8.66 23.02
CA ARG A 283 4.64 9.65 23.17
C ARG A 283 3.78 9.72 21.92
N PRO A 284 2.47 9.39 21.95
CA PRO A 284 1.62 9.43 20.77
C PRO A 284 1.33 10.85 20.31
N ALA A 285 1.19 10.99 18.96
CA ALA A 285 0.59 12.14 18.30
C ALA A 285 -0.51 11.60 17.38
N LEU A 286 -1.74 12.04 17.53
CA LEU A 286 -2.90 11.45 16.89
C LEU A 286 -3.42 12.33 15.76
N PHE A 287 -3.69 11.68 14.64
CA PHE A 287 -4.14 12.31 13.41
C PHE A 287 -5.40 11.60 12.95
N PHE A 288 -6.43 12.35 12.67
CA PHE A 288 -7.73 11.83 12.26
C PHE A 288 -8.16 12.46 10.95
N ASP A 289 -8.66 11.65 10.02
CA ASP A 289 -9.58 12.16 9.02
C ASP A 289 -10.93 12.49 9.66
N PHE A 290 -11.81 13.19 8.95
CA PHE A 290 -13.11 13.59 9.46
C PHE A 290 -14.25 12.74 8.90
N ASP A 291 -14.46 12.78 7.58
CA ASP A 291 -15.59 12.12 6.91
C ASP A 291 -15.36 10.60 6.85
N GLY A 292 -16.23 9.81 7.45
CA GLY A 292 -16.05 8.35 7.54
C GLY A 292 -15.17 7.89 8.70
N THR A 293 -14.51 8.80 9.40
CA THR A 293 -13.61 8.49 10.53
C THR A 293 -14.13 9.07 11.86
N LEU A 294 -14.32 10.38 11.95
CA LEU A 294 -14.92 11.04 13.11
C LEU A 294 -16.41 11.33 12.94
N SER A 295 -16.89 11.28 11.72
CA SER A 295 -18.27 11.49 11.28
C SER A 295 -18.73 10.32 10.43
N GLU A 296 -20.01 9.98 10.49
CA GLU A 296 -20.58 9.04 9.52
C GLU A 296 -20.54 9.63 8.10
N ILE A 297 -20.47 8.73 7.10
CA ILE A 297 -20.63 9.14 5.70
C ILE A 297 -22.10 9.46 5.46
N VAL A 298 -22.36 10.67 4.97
CA VAL A 298 -23.70 11.18 4.72
C VAL A 298 -23.89 11.57 3.26
N ASP A 299 -25.14 11.49 2.76
CA ASP A 299 -25.46 11.83 1.36
C ASP A 299 -25.26 13.31 1.04
N GLN A 300 -25.47 14.19 2.03
CA GLN A 300 -25.26 15.61 1.90
C GLN A 300 -24.04 16.03 2.73
N PRO A 301 -22.92 16.46 2.11
CA PRO A 301 -21.70 16.84 2.82
C PRO A 301 -21.91 17.87 3.94
N GLY A 302 -22.91 18.76 3.76
CA GLY A 302 -23.29 19.75 4.75
C GLY A 302 -23.88 19.20 6.04
N ALA A 303 -24.39 17.96 6.05
CA ALA A 303 -25.03 17.33 7.21
C ALA A 303 -24.05 16.52 8.10
N ALA A 304 -22.78 16.38 7.71
CA ALA A 304 -21.79 15.63 8.48
C ALA A 304 -21.51 16.30 9.82
N THR A 305 -21.57 15.53 10.91
CA THR A 305 -21.30 15.96 12.29
C THR A 305 -20.49 14.88 13.00
N LEU A 306 -19.75 15.25 14.03
CA LEU A 306 -19.07 14.29 14.91
C LEU A 306 -20.08 13.26 15.43
N VAL A 307 -19.68 11.99 15.50
CA VAL A 307 -20.48 10.96 16.17
C VAL A 307 -20.63 11.25 17.65
N ASP A 308 -21.70 10.74 18.26
CA ASP A 308 -22.02 10.98 19.66
C ASP A 308 -20.84 10.63 20.59
N GLY A 309 -20.45 11.59 21.44
CA GLY A 309 -19.35 11.45 22.39
C GLY A 309 -17.94 11.68 21.81
N ALA A 310 -17.78 11.82 20.49
CA ALA A 310 -16.46 12.01 19.89
C ALA A 310 -15.82 13.37 20.30
N ALA A 311 -16.62 14.41 20.45
CA ALA A 311 -16.12 15.71 20.89
C ALA A 311 -15.51 15.67 22.29
N GLU A 312 -16.14 14.96 23.22
CA GLU A 312 -15.67 14.75 24.59
C GLU A 312 -14.37 13.93 24.59
N ALA A 313 -14.35 12.83 23.83
CA ALA A 313 -13.20 11.95 23.69
C ALA A 313 -11.98 12.69 23.10
N LEU A 314 -12.18 13.48 22.04
CA LEU A 314 -11.12 14.29 21.42
C LEU A 314 -10.58 15.39 22.38
N ARG A 315 -11.45 16.05 23.15
CA ARG A 315 -10.99 17.03 24.18
C ARG A 315 -10.15 16.36 25.26
N ALA A 316 -10.58 15.19 25.73
CA ALA A 316 -9.82 14.43 26.73
C ALA A 316 -8.46 13.99 26.14
N LEU A 317 -8.44 13.51 24.91
CA LEU A 317 -7.22 13.11 24.22
C LEU A 317 -6.26 14.29 24.00
N ALA A 318 -6.78 15.44 23.57
CA ALA A 318 -5.99 16.65 23.31
C ALA A 318 -5.37 17.26 24.59
N ALA A 319 -5.95 16.98 25.75
CA ALA A 319 -5.34 17.35 27.03
C ALA A 319 -4.09 16.51 27.36
N LEU A 320 -3.88 15.39 26.69
CA LEU A 320 -2.80 14.43 26.93
C LEU A 320 -1.73 14.47 25.86
N TYR A 321 -2.16 14.56 24.61
CA TYR A 321 -1.33 14.35 23.40
C TYR A 321 -1.59 15.40 22.33
N PRO A 322 -0.64 15.64 21.41
CA PRO A 322 -0.92 16.38 20.20
C PRO A 322 -2.01 15.68 19.37
N VAL A 323 -3.02 16.43 18.97
CA VAL A 323 -4.13 15.94 18.13
C VAL A 323 -4.29 16.83 16.92
N ALA A 324 -4.47 16.22 15.75
CA ALA A 324 -4.71 16.89 14.50
C ALA A 324 -5.91 16.28 13.77
N VAL A 325 -6.70 17.13 13.08
CA VAL A 325 -7.76 16.71 12.17
C VAL A 325 -7.37 17.15 10.77
N LEU A 326 -7.20 16.17 9.86
CA LEU A 326 -6.80 16.36 8.46
C LEU A 326 -7.96 16.02 7.55
N SER A 327 -8.45 16.97 6.74
CA SER A 327 -9.65 16.75 5.94
C SER A 327 -9.50 17.32 4.52
N GLY A 328 -10.25 16.76 3.57
CA GLY A 328 -10.47 17.34 2.24
C GLY A 328 -11.44 18.53 2.25
N ARG A 329 -12.07 18.85 3.37
CA ARG A 329 -12.92 20.02 3.56
C ARG A 329 -12.09 21.29 3.68
N ASP A 330 -12.70 22.44 3.39
CA ASP A 330 -12.05 23.73 3.66
C ASP A 330 -11.75 23.91 5.14
N LEU A 331 -10.66 24.60 5.48
CA LEU A 331 -10.19 24.78 6.84
C LEU A 331 -11.24 25.40 7.77
N ALA A 332 -12.02 26.36 7.27
CA ALA A 332 -13.08 26.99 8.04
C ALA A 332 -14.21 26.00 8.37
N ASP A 333 -14.63 25.18 7.38
CA ASP A 333 -15.70 24.20 7.55
C ASP A 333 -15.32 23.13 8.57
N ILE A 334 -14.11 22.55 8.45
CA ILE A 334 -13.66 21.52 9.40
C ILE A 334 -13.50 22.05 10.83
N ARG A 335 -13.01 23.27 10.99
CA ARG A 335 -12.92 23.92 12.31
C ARG A 335 -14.28 24.12 12.97
N ASP A 336 -15.25 24.59 12.18
CA ASP A 336 -16.60 24.85 12.70
C ASP A 336 -17.32 23.56 13.09
N ARG A 337 -17.12 22.46 12.32
CA ARG A 337 -17.73 21.15 12.61
C ARG A 337 -17.17 20.48 13.84
N VAL A 338 -15.86 20.50 14.01
CA VAL A 338 -15.20 19.87 15.16
C VAL A 338 -15.28 20.77 16.40
N GLY A 339 -15.04 22.08 16.25
CA GLY A 339 -15.27 23.09 17.29
C GLY A 339 -14.45 22.93 18.58
N ILE A 340 -13.28 22.27 18.51
CA ILE A 340 -12.43 22.01 19.69
C ILE A 340 -11.18 22.88 19.61
N PRO A 341 -10.94 23.80 20.58
CA PRO A 341 -9.71 24.57 20.61
C PRO A 341 -8.51 23.69 21.00
N GLY A 342 -7.32 24.11 20.59
CA GLY A 342 -6.07 23.44 20.96
C GLY A 342 -5.68 22.25 20.08
N LEU A 343 -6.45 21.96 19.01
CA LEU A 343 -6.10 20.98 18.00
C LEU A 343 -5.39 21.66 16.84
N TRP A 344 -4.62 20.84 16.09
CA TRP A 344 -4.24 21.16 14.73
C TRP A 344 -5.41 20.86 13.79
N TYR A 345 -5.68 21.77 12.88
CA TYR A 345 -6.63 21.57 11.79
C TYR A 345 -5.93 21.75 10.46
N ALA A 346 -6.10 20.81 9.56
CA ALA A 346 -5.62 20.88 8.19
C ALA A 346 -6.81 20.70 7.24
N GLY A 347 -7.11 21.73 6.47
CA GLY A 347 -8.15 21.72 5.45
C GLY A 347 -7.56 21.54 4.06
N SER A 348 -8.42 21.20 3.09
CA SER A 348 -8.04 21.01 1.67
C SER A 348 -6.81 20.09 1.53
N HIS A 349 -6.81 18.93 2.25
CA HIS A 349 -5.71 17.97 2.30
C HIS A 349 -4.36 18.56 2.77
N GLY A 350 -4.40 19.63 3.58
CA GLY A 350 -3.21 20.26 4.15
C GLY A 350 -2.69 21.48 3.40
N PHE A 351 -3.38 21.95 2.36
CA PHE A 351 -2.99 23.22 1.73
C PHE A 351 -3.18 24.42 2.66
N GLU A 352 -4.08 24.31 3.63
CA GLU A 352 -4.24 25.28 4.71
C GLU A 352 -4.25 24.54 6.07
N MET A 353 -3.55 25.12 7.04
CA MET A 353 -3.47 24.56 8.38
C MET A 353 -3.53 25.67 9.42
N ILE A 354 -4.02 25.33 10.61
CA ILE A 354 -3.95 26.21 11.78
C ILE A 354 -3.53 25.39 13.00
N GLY A 355 -2.54 25.90 13.74
CA GLY A 355 -2.04 25.28 14.95
C GLY A 355 -2.85 25.63 16.19
N PRO A 356 -2.57 24.96 17.33
CA PRO A 356 -3.17 25.26 18.63
C PRO A 356 -2.91 26.69 19.11
N ASP A 357 -1.84 27.31 18.65
CA ASP A 357 -1.44 28.69 18.91
C ASP A 357 -2.21 29.72 18.05
N GLY A 358 -3.07 29.24 17.15
CA GLY A 358 -3.83 30.06 16.22
C GLY A 358 -3.02 30.57 15.03
N VAL A 359 -1.78 30.12 14.85
CA VAL A 359 -0.95 30.48 13.70
C VAL A 359 -1.46 29.76 12.46
N HIS A 360 -1.73 30.53 11.42
CA HIS A 360 -2.22 30.04 10.13
C HIS A 360 -1.06 29.77 9.16
N HIS A 361 -1.08 28.60 8.56
CA HIS A 361 -0.12 28.19 7.54
C HIS A 361 -0.85 27.87 6.25
N SER A 362 -0.31 28.32 5.12
CA SER A 362 -0.86 28.04 3.79
C SER A 362 0.25 27.69 2.82
N ASN A 363 -0.06 26.82 1.87
CA ASN A 363 0.86 26.48 0.78
C ASN A 363 0.79 27.58 -0.30
N GLU A 364 1.86 28.39 -0.39
CA GLU A 364 1.92 29.53 -1.31
C GLU A 364 1.84 29.11 -2.79
N THR A 365 2.42 27.96 -3.14
CA THR A 365 2.36 27.43 -4.52
C THR A 365 0.95 27.00 -4.88
N ALA A 366 0.24 26.32 -3.98
CA ALA A 366 -1.16 25.95 -4.19
C ALA A 366 -2.07 27.18 -4.31
N ALA A 367 -1.78 28.27 -3.59
CA ALA A 367 -2.57 29.50 -3.65
C ALA A 367 -2.57 30.15 -5.06
N GLN A 368 -1.54 29.93 -5.86
CA GLN A 368 -1.48 30.42 -7.25
C GLN A 368 -2.50 29.74 -8.16
N ALA A 369 -2.98 28.57 -7.83
CA ALA A 369 -3.99 27.85 -8.61
C ALA A 369 -5.44 28.29 -8.31
N ILE A 370 -5.68 29.10 -7.28
CA ILE A 370 -7.04 29.51 -6.88
C ILE A 370 -7.85 30.15 -8.05
N PRO A 371 -7.31 31.07 -8.84
CA PRO A 371 -8.05 31.64 -10.00
C PRO A 371 -8.36 30.55 -11.05
N ILE A 372 -7.40 29.63 -11.31
CA ILE A 372 -7.56 28.55 -12.29
C ILE A 372 -8.68 27.58 -11.84
N LEU A 373 -8.74 27.29 -10.54
CA LEU A 373 -9.80 26.46 -9.96
C LEU A 373 -11.19 27.12 -10.08
N ALA A 374 -11.27 28.44 -9.93
CA ALA A 374 -12.53 29.17 -10.10
C ALA A 374 -13.04 29.08 -11.56
N ASP A 375 -12.16 29.25 -12.53
CA ASP A 375 -12.49 29.12 -13.96
C ASP A 375 -12.91 27.68 -14.29
N ALA A 376 -12.17 26.68 -13.79
CA ALA A 376 -12.49 25.25 -13.94
C ALA A 376 -13.84 24.88 -13.31
N ALA A 377 -14.19 25.45 -12.16
CA ALA A 377 -15.46 25.21 -11.49
C ALA A 377 -16.63 25.76 -12.32
N ALA A 378 -16.48 26.97 -12.88
CA ALA A 378 -17.50 27.57 -13.76
C ALA A 378 -17.69 26.70 -15.02
N GLU A 379 -16.60 26.30 -15.67
CA GLU A 379 -16.65 25.47 -16.88
C GLU A 379 -17.30 24.11 -16.61
N LEU A 380 -16.92 23.40 -15.53
CA LEU A 380 -17.51 22.11 -15.15
C LEU A 380 -18.99 22.25 -14.80
N THR A 381 -19.40 23.35 -14.17
CA THR A 381 -20.81 23.63 -13.87
C THR A 381 -21.61 23.72 -15.17
N ASP A 382 -21.09 24.41 -16.17
CA ASP A 382 -21.75 24.55 -17.46
C ASP A 382 -21.82 23.21 -18.21
N ILE A 383 -20.72 22.47 -18.31
CA ILE A 383 -20.63 21.19 -19.02
C ILE A 383 -21.56 20.14 -18.39
N LEU A 384 -21.63 20.09 -17.07
CA LEU A 384 -22.36 19.03 -16.32
C LEU A 384 -23.78 19.42 -15.93
N SER A 385 -24.23 20.64 -16.27
CA SER A 385 -25.55 21.19 -15.90
C SER A 385 -26.73 20.32 -16.35
N GLY A 386 -26.57 19.55 -17.43
CA GLY A 386 -27.60 18.67 -18.00
C GLY A 386 -27.69 17.29 -17.34
N ILE A 387 -26.77 16.93 -16.41
CA ILE A 387 -26.72 15.60 -15.83
C ILE A 387 -27.36 15.62 -14.43
N SER A 388 -28.53 14.97 -14.31
CA SER A 388 -29.26 14.91 -13.04
C SER A 388 -28.47 14.13 -11.98
N GLY A 389 -28.42 14.67 -10.75
CA GLY A 389 -27.72 14.04 -9.63
C GLY A 389 -26.21 14.34 -9.56
N VAL A 390 -25.68 15.15 -10.48
CA VAL A 390 -24.32 15.68 -10.41
C VAL A 390 -24.35 17.05 -9.74
N SER A 391 -23.36 17.33 -8.88
CA SER A 391 -23.13 18.66 -8.31
C SER A 391 -21.67 19.04 -8.33
N VAL A 392 -21.37 20.28 -8.68
CA VAL A 392 -20.02 20.85 -8.67
C VAL A 392 -19.90 21.73 -7.43
N GLU A 393 -18.93 21.40 -6.58
CA GLU A 393 -18.59 22.16 -5.37
C GLU A 393 -17.25 22.85 -5.57
N HIS A 394 -17.25 24.17 -5.53
CA HIS A 394 -16.03 24.96 -5.59
C HIS A 394 -15.51 25.22 -4.18
N LYS A 395 -14.45 24.53 -3.80
CA LYS A 395 -13.67 24.74 -2.58
C LYS A 395 -12.50 25.68 -2.87
N ARG A 396 -11.90 26.25 -1.84
CA ARG A 396 -10.78 27.18 -2.03
C ARG A 396 -9.61 26.61 -2.84
N TYR A 397 -9.24 25.34 -2.58
CA TYR A 397 -8.12 24.65 -3.24
C TYR A 397 -8.55 23.43 -4.03
N ALA A 398 -9.81 23.25 -4.30
CA ALA A 398 -10.31 22.14 -5.10
C ALA A 398 -11.63 22.45 -5.78
N VAL A 399 -11.90 21.73 -6.87
CA VAL A 399 -13.23 21.63 -7.44
C VAL A 399 -13.68 20.19 -7.32
N ALA A 400 -14.67 19.93 -6.49
CA ALA A 400 -15.20 18.57 -6.29
C ALA A 400 -16.46 18.37 -7.12
N VAL A 401 -16.47 17.33 -7.95
CA VAL A 401 -17.64 16.95 -8.75
C VAL A 401 -18.23 15.68 -8.15
N HIS A 402 -19.35 15.83 -7.46
CA HIS A 402 -20.07 14.74 -6.83
C HIS A 402 -21.07 14.12 -7.80
N TYR A 403 -21.02 12.80 -7.96
CA TYR A 403 -21.92 12.04 -8.84
C TYR A 403 -22.59 10.84 -8.11
N ARG A 404 -22.62 10.89 -6.77
CA ARG A 404 -23.24 9.83 -5.94
C ARG A 404 -24.73 9.61 -6.31
N ASN A 405 -25.44 10.69 -6.61
CA ASN A 405 -26.87 10.68 -6.90
C ASN A 405 -27.18 10.63 -8.41
N ALA A 406 -26.15 10.54 -9.25
CA ALA A 406 -26.31 10.41 -10.71
C ALA A 406 -26.58 8.95 -11.12
N ALA A 407 -27.13 8.78 -12.31
CA ALA A 407 -27.31 7.46 -12.90
C ALA A 407 -25.93 6.78 -13.11
N PRO A 408 -25.83 5.44 -12.95
CA PRO A 408 -24.54 4.75 -13.03
C PRO A 408 -23.77 4.94 -14.35
N ASP A 409 -24.49 5.10 -15.45
CA ASP A 409 -23.95 5.34 -16.80
C ASP A 409 -23.40 6.77 -16.98
N ALA A 410 -23.81 7.73 -16.15
CA ALA A 410 -23.27 9.09 -16.17
C ALA A 410 -21.84 9.20 -15.61
N ALA A 411 -21.40 8.24 -14.80
CA ALA A 411 -20.10 8.29 -14.13
C ALA A 411 -18.94 8.44 -15.12
N GLY A 412 -18.96 7.73 -16.24
CA GLY A 412 -17.94 7.82 -17.30
C GLY A 412 -17.88 9.24 -17.90
N THR A 413 -19.04 9.81 -18.26
CA THR A 413 -19.14 11.16 -18.83
C THR A 413 -18.63 12.22 -17.85
N VAL A 414 -19.01 12.13 -16.57
CA VAL A 414 -18.55 13.05 -15.52
C VAL A 414 -17.04 12.96 -15.35
N THR A 415 -16.51 11.77 -15.21
CA THR A 415 -15.08 11.54 -15.03
C THR A 415 -14.28 12.07 -16.24
N ALA A 416 -14.73 11.77 -17.47
CA ALA A 416 -14.10 12.26 -18.69
C ALA A 416 -14.07 13.80 -18.75
N ALA A 417 -15.17 14.48 -18.41
CA ALA A 417 -15.25 15.93 -18.40
C ALA A 417 -14.26 16.56 -17.40
N VAL A 418 -14.17 16.00 -16.19
CA VAL A 418 -13.25 16.49 -15.15
C VAL A 418 -11.79 16.28 -15.57
N HIS A 419 -11.44 15.14 -16.15
CA HIS A 419 -10.09 14.88 -16.67
C HIS A 419 -9.73 15.84 -17.82
N ASP A 420 -10.68 16.14 -18.70
CA ASP A 420 -10.43 17.04 -19.83
C ASP A 420 -10.20 18.48 -19.36
N VAL A 421 -11.01 18.98 -18.44
CA VAL A 421 -10.81 20.30 -17.82
C VAL A 421 -9.50 20.33 -17.02
N GLY A 422 -9.22 19.32 -16.21
CA GLY A 422 -7.99 19.22 -15.42
C GLY A 422 -6.73 19.30 -16.28
N ARG A 423 -6.68 18.53 -17.37
CA ARG A 423 -5.56 18.55 -18.31
C ARG A 423 -5.35 19.90 -18.96
N ARG A 424 -6.42 20.54 -19.46
CA ARG A 424 -6.33 21.86 -20.12
C ARG A 424 -5.91 22.97 -19.15
N SER A 425 -6.31 22.84 -17.89
CA SER A 425 -6.03 23.83 -16.85
C SER A 425 -4.73 23.57 -16.07
N GLY A 426 -4.02 22.46 -16.35
CA GLY A 426 -2.82 22.08 -15.60
C GLY A 426 -3.12 21.71 -14.15
N LEU A 427 -4.33 21.20 -13.86
CA LEU A 427 -4.76 20.76 -12.54
C LEU A 427 -4.65 19.24 -12.40
N LYS A 428 -4.33 18.78 -11.20
CA LYS A 428 -4.29 17.35 -10.86
C LYS A 428 -5.70 16.82 -10.64
N VAL A 429 -6.03 15.69 -11.29
CA VAL A 429 -7.28 14.98 -11.06
C VAL A 429 -7.08 13.92 -9.99
N THR A 430 -7.97 13.87 -9.00
CA THR A 430 -7.96 12.85 -7.95
C THR A 430 -9.36 12.26 -7.82
N ALA A 431 -9.43 10.92 -7.71
CA ALA A 431 -10.69 10.21 -7.51
C ALA A 431 -10.88 9.88 -6.02
N GLY A 432 -12.08 10.18 -5.49
CA GLY A 432 -12.52 9.76 -4.19
C GLY A 432 -13.80 8.91 -4.28
N ARG A 433 -14.49 8.72 -3.16
CA ARG A 433 -15.69 7.90 -3.08
C ARG A 433 -16.88 8.59 -3.76
N LYS A 434 -17.15 8.26 -5.04
CA LYS A 434 -18.18 8.87 -5.91
C LYS A 434 -18.04 10.40 -6.05
N VAL A 435 -16.79 10.86 -6.03
CA VAL A 435 -16.37 12.23 -6.28
C VAL A 435 -15.09 12.20 -7.11
N VAL A 436 -14.95 13.16 -8.03
CA VAL A 436 -13.70 13.44 -8.73
C VAL A 436 -13.34 14.89 -8.46
N GLU A 437 -12.10 15.13 -8.05
CA GLU A 437 -11.65 16.46 -7.67
C GLU A 437 -10.53 16.95 -8.57
N LEU A 438 -10.58 18.24 -8.94
CA LEU A 438 -9.46 18.99 -9.48
C LEU A 438 -8.73 19.70 -8.33
N ARG A 439 -7.41 19.57 -8.29
CA ARG A 439 -6.55 20.16 -7.26
C ARG A 439 -5.35 20.85 -7.90
N PRO A 440 -4.68 21.78 -7.19
CA PRO A 440 -3.38 22.28 -7.63
C PRO A 440 -2.38 21.16 -7.89
N GLN A 441 -1.60 21.29 -8.95
CA GLN A 441 -0.53 20.33 -9.26
C GLN A 441 0.70 20.62 -8.39
N VAL A 442 0.55 20.44 -7.08
CA VAL A 442 1.59 20.63 -6.07
C VAL A 442 1.84 19.28 -5.41
N ASP A 443 3.10 18.96 -5.18
CA ASP A 443 3.52 17.74 -4.48
C ASP A 443 3.29 17.90 -2.96
N TRP A 444 2.01 17.84 -2.57
CA TRP A 444 1.53 17.92 -1.18
C TRP A 444 0.29 17.06 -1.00
N ASP A 445 0.24 16.35 0.14
CA ASP A 445 -0.82 15.40 0.48
C ASP A 445 -1.01 15.30 2.00
N LYS A 446 -1.91 14.41 2.46
CA LYS A 446 -2.15 14.19 3.88
C LYS A 446 -0.93 13.61 4.61
N GLY A 447 -0.11 12.79 3.94
CA GLY A 447 1.11 12.24 4.51
C GLY A 447 2.14 13.33 4.81
N LYS A 448 2.45 14.18 3.83
CA LYS A 448 3.35 15.32 4.02
C LYS A 448 2.85 16.33 5.04
N THR A 449 1.53 16.50 5.11
CA THR A 449 0.90 17.32 6.15
C THR A 449 1.13 16.74 7.54
N LEU A 450 0.95 15.43 7.69
CA LEU A 450 1.22 14.72 8.93
C LEU A 450 2.69 14.86 9.35
N GLU A 451 3.63 14.57 8.44
CA GLU A 451 5.07 14.70 8.67
C GLU A 451 5.44 16.12 9.12
N TRP A 452 4.93 17.12 8.41
CA TRP A 452 5.17 18.52 8.76
C TRP A 452 4.64 18.87 10.16
N ILE A 453 3.43 18.41 10.54
CA ILE A 453 2.88 18.63 11.90
C ILE A 453 3.74 17.88 12.92
N VAL A 454 4.14 16.64 12.66
CA VAL A 454 5.02 15.86 13.56
C VAL A 454 6.32 16.62 13.82
N GLU A 455 6.96 17.17 12.80
CA GLU A 455 8.17 17.99 12.95
C GLU A 455 7.93 19.24 13.85
N LYS A 456 6.75 19.87 13.71
CA LYS A 456 6.40 21.07 14.50
C LYS A 456 6.12 20.76 15.97
N VAL A 457 5.57 19.58 16.28
CA VAL A 457 5.21 19.20 17.66
C VAL A 457 6.25 18.30 18.31
N ALA A 458 7.22 17.80 17.54
CA ALA A 458 8.33 17.00 18.07
C ALA A 458 9.20 17.84 19.01
N GLY A 459 9.35 17.34 20.24
CA GLY A 459 10.30 17.86 21.22
C GLY A 459 11.60 17.07 21.19
N GLN A 460 12.17 16.82 22.37
CA GLN A 460 13.36 15.96 22.53
C GLN A 460 13.01 14.45 22.51
N GLU A 461 11.73 14.11 22.74
CA GLU A 461 11.28 12.72 22.75
C GLU A 461 10.68 12.31 21.39
N PRO A 462 10.98 11.10 20.90
CA PRO A 462 10.43 10.61 19.66
C PRO A 462 8.91 10.42 19.79
N LEU A 463 8.15 10.98 18.85
CA LEU A 463 6.70 10.82 18.78
C LEU A 463 6.33 9.50 18.09
N LEU A 464 5.18 8.95 18.49
CA LEU A 464 4.50 7.86 17.80
C LEU A 464 3.32 8.46 17.01
N PRO A 465 3.43 8.74 15.73
CA PRO A 465 2.30 9.18 14.94
C PRO A 465 1.30 8.03 14.77
N ILE A 466 0.03 8.28 15.09
CA ILE A 466 -1.08 7.36 14.88
C ILE A 466 -2.08 8.06 13.98
N PHE A 467 -2.32 7.50 12.79
CA PHE A 467 -3.27 8.06 11.83
C PHE A 467 -4.47 7.15 11.68
N LEU A 468 -5.68 7.74 11.73
CA LEU A 468 -6.95 7.07 11.48
C LEU A 468 -7.64 7.74 10.30
N GLY A 469 -8.07 6.94 9.32
CA GLY A 469 -8.74 7.41 8.10
C GLY A 469 -9.51 6.30 7.40
N ASP A 470 -10.35 6.63 6.42
CA ASP A 470 -11.25 5.66 5.77
C ASP A 470 -11.08 5.58 4.25
N ASP A 471 -10.64 6.65 3.60
CA ASP A 471 -10.67 6.77 2.14
C ASP A 471 -9.30 6.49 1.48
N LEU A 472 -9.30 6.44 0.16
CA LEU A 472 -8.10 6.30 -0.67
C LEU A 472 -7.11 7.47 -0.48
N THR A 473 -7.63 8.67 -0.20
CA THR A 473 -6.79 9.86 0.05
C THR A 473 -6.02 9.79 1.36
N ASP A 474 -6.35 8.83 2.24
CA ASP A 474 -5.67 8.58 3.51
C ASP A 474 -4.47 7.66 3.37
N GLU A 475 -4.36 6.97 2.24
CA GLU A 475 -3.25 6.04 1.99
C GLU A 475 -1.88 6.72 1.98
N ASP A 476 -1.82 8.01 1.60
CA ASP A 476 -0.59 8.79 1.68
C ASP A 476 -0.16 9.00 3.15
N ALA A 477 -1.13 9.21 4.06
CA ALA A 477 -0.85 9.32 5.49
C ALA A 477 -0.55 7.94 6.12
N PHE A 478 -1.19 6.85 5.67
CA PHE A 478 -0.80 5.50 6.10
C PHE A 478 0.62 5.15 5.67
N ASP A 479 1.05 5.59 4.48
CA ASP A 479 2.43 5.43 4.04
C ASP A 479 3.43 6.17 4.93
N SER A 480 3.12 7.43 5.30
CA SER A 480 3.97 8.23 6.17
C SER A 480 4.16 7.62 7.55
N VAL A 481 3.14 6.91 8.08
CA VAL A 481 3.24 6.24 9.38
C VAL A 481 3.65 4.77 9.29
N LEU A 482 3.91 4.25 8.09
CA LEU A 482 4.17 2.81 7.87
C LEU A 482 5.37 2.29 8.66
N HIS A 483 6.42 3.07 8.75
CA HIS A 483 7.69 2.67 9.37
C HIS A 483 7.76 3.09 10.84
N ASP A 484 7.39 4.32 11.15
CA ASP A 484 7.60 4.93 12.46
C ASP A 484 6.31 5.17 13.26
N GLY A 485 5.17 4.69 12.79
CA GLY A 485 3.87 4.96 13.40
C GLY A 485 2.86 3.82 13.28
N VAL A 486 1.59 4.16 13.46
CA VAL A 486 0.47 3.23 13.39
C VAL A 486 -0.62 3.80 12.49
N GLY A 487 -0.92 3.09 11.39
CA GLY A 487 -2.06 3.37 10.53
C GLY A 487 -3.25 2.48 10.89
N ILE A 488 -4.42 3.07 11.07
CA ILE A 488 -5.68 2.38 11.37
C ILE A 488 -6.72 2.79 10.34
N VAL A 489 -7.14 1.87 9.48
CA VAL A 489 -8.19 2.14 8.49
C VAL A 489 -9.56 1.91 9.08
N VAL A 490 -10.51 2.82 8.85
CA VAL A 490 -11.92 2.64 9.16
C VAL A 490 -12.61 2.04 7.95
N ARG A 491 -13.16 0.83 8.11
CA ARG A 491 -13.76 0.06 7.01
C ARG A 491 -15.18 0.52 6.73
N HIS A 492 -15.52 0.57 5.44
CA HIS A 492 -16.89 0.76 4.99
C HIS A 492 -17.27 -0.32 3.97
N THR A 493 -18.55 -0.71 3.97
CA THR A 493 -19.04 -1.80 3.11
C THR A 493 -18.91 -1.51 1.61
N GLU A 494 -18.85 -0.24 1.21
CA GLU A 494 -18.73 0.18 -0.18
C GLU A 494 -17.32 0.03 -0.77
N ASP A 495 -16.28 -0.11 0.07
CA ASP A 495 -14.88 -0.13 -0.39
C ASP A 495 -14.42 -1.50 -0.89
N GLY A 496 -15.17 -2.54 -0.54
CA GLY A 496 -14.74 -3.91 -0.81
C GLY A 496 -13.45 -4.26 -0.03
N ASP A 497 -12.73 -5.26 -0.51
CA ASP A 497 -11.47 -5.71 0.10
C ASP A 497 -10.25 -5.15 -0.64
N ARG A 498 -10.05 -3.82 -0.55
CA ARG A 498 -8.90 -3.16 -1.18
C ARG A 498 -7.59 -3.38 -0.42
N ALA A 499 -6.47 -3.24 -1.13
CA ALA A 499 -5.15 -3.15 -0.52
C ALA A 499 -4.99 -1.84 0.27
N THR A 500 -4.22 -1.86 1.36
CA THR A 500 -3.97 -0.70 2.21
C THR A 500 -2.60 -0.76 2.88
N ALA A 501 -1.99 0.40 3.14
CA ALA A 501 -0.78 0.52 3.94
C ALA A 501 -1.07 0.54 5.45
N ALA A 502 -2.33 0.62 5.88
CA ALA A 502 -2.71 0.54 7.30
C ALA A 502 -2.30 -0.80 7.93
N ARG A 503 -2.06 -0.80 9.23
CA ARG A 503 -1.69 -1.99 10.01
C ARG A 503 -2.86 -2.60 10.77
N TYR A 504 -3.86 -1.81 11.09
CA TYR A 504 -5.06 -2.20 11.84
C TYR A 504 -6.31 -1.68 11.15
N CYS A 505 -7.45 -2.19 11.58
CA CYS A 505 -8.75 -1.70 11.12
C CYS A 505 -9.69 -1.44 12.30
N LEU A 506 -10.70 -0.62 12.03
CA LEU A 506 -11.92 -0.42 12.81
C LEU A 506 -13.11 -0.48 11.85
N ASP A 507 -14.31 -0.76 12.34
CA ASP A 507 -15.47 -1.00 11.48
C ASP A 507 -16.37 0.24 11.27
N ASN A 508 -16.22 1.28 12.09
CA ASN A 508 -17.05 2.47 12.00
C ASN A 508 -16.53 3.62 12.90
N PRO A 509 -17.01 4.85 12.75
CA PRO A 509 -16.64 5.99 13.58
C PRO A 509 -16.92 5.82 15.08
N GLY A 510 -17.92 5.02 15.43
CA GLY A 510 -18.19 4.69 16.85
C GLY A 510 -17.06 3.91 17.50
N GLN A 511 -16.43 2.99 16.75
CA GLN A 511 -15.23 2.28 17.23
C GLN A 511 -13.99 3.18 17.29
N VAL A 512 -13.89 4.19 16.41
CA VAL A 512 -12.84 5.23 16.53
C VAL A 512 -12.97 5.97 17.85
N ARG A 513 -14.17 6.40 18.22
CA ARG A 513 -14.43 7.02 19.53
C ARG A 513 -14.06 6.07 20.68
N GLU A 514 -14.45 4.79 20.61
CA GLU A 514 -14.10 3.80 21.65
C GLU A 514 -12.57 3.62 21.76
N PHE A 515 -11.86 3.61 20.63
CA PHE A 515 -10.40 3.54 20.61
C PHE A 515 -9.76 4.75 21.31
N ILE A 516 -10.29 5.96 21.05
CA ILE A 516 -9.85 7.19 21.74
C ILE A 516 -10.08 7.08 23.25
N ASP A 517 -11.28 6.65 23.67
CA ASP A 517 -11.62 6.49 25.09
C ASP A 517 -10.67 5.51 25.79
N ARG A 518 -10.32 4.40 25.14
CA ARG A 518 -9.35 3.43 25.69
C ARG A 518 -7.95 3.99 25.80
N LEU A 519 -7.50 4.81 24.84
CA LEU A 519 -6.20 5.50 24.92
C LEU A 519 -6.15 6.47 26.10
N VAL A 520 -7.20 7.24 26.32
CA VAL A 520 -7.31 8.17 27.46
C VAL A 520 -7.29 7.39 28.77
N GLN A 521 -8.10 6.33 28.91
CA GLN A 521 -8.11 5.47 30.10
C GLN A 521 -6.74 4.83 30.35
N GLN A 522 -6.06 4.36 29.32
CA GLN A 522 -4.72 3.77 29.47
C GLN A 522 -3.72 4.79 30.01
N CYS A 523 -3.75 6.03 29.52
CA CYS A 523 -2.89 7.10 30.03
C CYS A 523 -3.16 7.39 31.50
N ASP A 524 -4.43 7.40 31.93
CA ASP A 524 -4.78 7.61 33.34
C ASP A 524 -4.31 6.46 34.23
N ILE A 525 -4.45 5.21 33.76
CA ILE A 525 -3.90 4.01 34.40
C ILE A 525 -2.37 4.13 34.53
N ASP A 526 -1.69 4.49 33.45
CA ASP A 526 -0.24 4.62 33.44
C ASP A 526 0.25 5.73 34.35
N ARG A 527 -0.43 6.89 34.39
CA ARG A 527 -0.14 7.98 35.35
C ARG A 527 -0.36 7.56 36.81
N GLN A 528 -1.46 6.87 37.11
CA GLN A 528 -1.73 6.35 38.44
C GLN A 528 -0.70 5.30 38.84
N THR A 529 -0.27 4.44 37.92
CA THR A 529 0.77 3.45 38.16
C THR A 529 2.11 4.08 38.44
N LEU A 530 2.50 5.15 37.72
CA LEU A 530 3.74 5.89 37.93
C LEU A 530 3.81 6.66 39.25
N SER A 531 2.68 7.16 39.72
CA SER A 531 2.57 7.91 41.00
C SER A 531 2.11 7.02 42.14
N SER A 532 1.84 5.73 41.88
CA SER A 532 1.32 4.80 42.87
C SER A 532 2.39 4.36 43.86
N PRO A 533 2.11 4.35 45.17
CA PRO A 533 2.99 3.73 46.16
C PRO A 533 3.05 2.20 46.03
N TRP A 534 2.26 1.63 45.09
CA TRP A 534 2.17 0.21 44.81
C TRP A 534 2.96 -0.20 43.53
N SER A 535 3.82 0.66 43.02
CA SER A 535 4.65 0.31 41.86
C SER A 535 6.10 0.75 42.05
N PHE A 536 7.03 -0.09 41.55
CA PHE A 536 8.44 0.24 41.40
C PHE A 536 8.73 0.43 39.92
N THR A 537 9.00 1.66 39.50
CA THR A 537 9.31 1.97 38.10
C THR A 537 10.74 2.46 37.98
N PHE A 538 11.46 1.86 37.02
CA PHE A 538 12.83 2.22 36.64
C PHE A 538 12.86 2.65 35.17
N GLY A 539 13.33 3.86 34.89
CA GLY A 539 13.59 4.37 33.55
C GLY A 539 15.06 4.27 33.17
N GLY A 540 15.33 4.00 31.90
CA GLY A 540 16.67 3.83 31.39
C GLY A 540 17.37 2.54 31.85
N TYR A 541 18.17 1.95 30.96
CA TYR A 541 18.99 0.78 31.27
C TYR A 541 20.33 1.23 31.85
N ILE A 542 20.70 0.70 33.02
CA ILE A 542 21.96 1.00 33.72
C ILE A 542 22.55 -0.32 34.19
N PRO A 543 23.53 -0.90 33.46
CA PRO A 543 24.09 -2.23 33.75
C PRO A 543 24.53 -2.42 35.20
N GLU A 544 25.19 -1.44 35.79
CA GLU A 544 25.71 -1.50 37.16
C GLU A 544 24.63 -1.56 38.22
N GLN A 545 23.37 -1.18 37.87
CA GLN A 545 22.22 -1.23 38.77
C GLN A 545 21.34 -2.48 38.56
N GLU A 546 21.55 -3.24 37.49
CA GLU A 546 20.62 -4.30 37.13
C GLU A 546 20.55 -5.39 38.20
N ARG A 547 21.62 -5.81 38.84
CA ARG A 547 21.58 -6.76 39.94
C ARG A 547 20.68 -6.30 41.13
N LEU A 548 20.69 -5.00 41.43
CA LEU A 548 19.82 -4.41 42.45
C LEU A 548 18.36 -4.40 41.96
N ARG A 549 18.12 -3.92 40.75
CA ARG A 549 16.78 -3.87 40.16
C ARG A 549 16.16 -5.26 40.04
N GLU A 550 16.93 -6.26 39.62
CA GLU A 550 16.50 -7.67 39.59
C GLU A 550 16.06 -8.18 40.95
N ALA A 551 16.78 -7.81 42.02
CA ALA A 551 16.41 -8.20 43.37
C ALA A 551 15.13 -7.49 43.81
N LEU A 552 15.01 -6.19 43.58
CA LEU A 552 13.83 -5.39 43.96
C LEU A 552 12.59 -5.79 43.17
N CYS A 553 12.74 -6.19 41.91
CA CYS A 553 11.65 -6.63 41.03
C CYS A 553 11.41 -8.15 41.07
N THR A 554 11.75 -8.81 42.15
CA THR A 554 11.47 -10.23 42.34
C THR A 554 9.96 -10.46 42.44
N VAL A 555 9.45 -11.40 41.60
CA VAL A 555 8.06 -11.82 41.59
C VAL A 555 7.93 -13.19 42.25
N GLY A 556 7.00 -13.33 43.19
CA GLY A 556 6.82 -14.60 43.89
C GLY A 556 5.40 -14.78 44.45
N ASN A 557 5.03 -16.02 44.78
CA ASN A 557 3.72 -16.43 45.24
C ASN A 557 3.74 -17.11 46.66
N GLY A 558 4.83 -16.90 47.38
CA GLY A 558 5.03 -17.54 48.71
C GLY A 558 5.60 -18.96 48.63
N TYR A 559 5.47 -19.68 47.52
CA TYR A 559 6.12 -20.95 47.25
C TYR A 559 7.34 -20.82 46.31
N ARG A 560 7.21 -20.08 45.26
CA ARG A 560 8.27 -19.75 44.30
C ARG A 560 8.54 -18.27 44.24
N ALA A 561 9.78 -17.92 43.98
CA ALA A 561 10.18 -16.56 43.66
C ALA A 561 11.19 -16.57 42.50
N THR A 562 11.07 -15.59 41.61
CA THR A 562 12.00 -15.41 40.49
C THR A 562 12.44 -13.95 40.46
N ARG A 563 13.77 -13.73 40.42
CA ARG A 563 14.35 -12.38 40.30
C ARG A 563 13.92 -11.71 38.99
N GLY A 564 13.91 -10.39 38.98
CA GLY A 564 13.47 -9.57 37.85
C GLY A 564 14.46 -9.52 36.67
N CYS A 565 15.30 -10.54 36.47
CA CYS A 565 16.28 -10.60 35.42
C CYS A 565 15.63 -10.61 34.01
N ALA A 566 16.32 -10.02 33.05
CA ALA A 566 15.91 -10.04 31.64
C ALA A 566 15.97 -11.49 31.09
N PRO A 567 14.95 -11.96 30.38
CA PRO A 567 14.92 -13.32 29.83
C PRO A 567 16.06 -13.62 28.85
N GLU A 568 16.56 -12.62 28.14
CA GLU A 568 17.64 -12.71 27.19
C GLU A 568 19.04 -12.66 27.80
N SER A 569 19.17 -12.27 29.09
CA SER A 569 20.46 -12.11 29.76
C SER A 569 20.96 -13.40 30.38
N ASP A 570 22.25 -13.60 30.32
CA ASP A 570 22.98 -14.67 31.00
C ASP A 570 23.52 -14.19 32.36
N ALA A 571 23.87 -15.14 33.25
CA ALA A 571 24.56 -14.83 34.48
C ALA A 571 25.94 -14.17 34.19
N GLY A 572 26.22 -13.04 34.81
CA GLY A 572 27.41 -12.29 34.50
C GLY A 572 27.71 -11.16 35.51
N PRO A 573 28.56 -10.18 35.16
CA PRO A 573 28.89 -9.10 36.04
C PRO A 573 27.69 -8.22 36.38
N PHE A 574 26.74 -8.04 35.46
CA PHE A 574 25.57 -7.17 35.62
C PHE A 574 24.30 -7.92 35.95
N HIS A 575 24.19 -9.19 35.57
CA HIS A 575 23.00 -9.99 35.74
C HIS A 575 23.20 -11.17 36.69
N TYR A 576 22.16 -11.45 37.46
CA TYR A 576 22.11 -12.59 38.34
C TYR A 576 20.73 -13.27 38.29
N PRO A 577 20.47 -14.12 37.26
CA PRO A 577 19.25 -14.89 37.20
C PRO A 577 19.09 -15.75 38.44
N GLY A 578 17.92 -15.73 39.05
CA GLY A 578 17.66 -16.50 40.24
C GLY A 578 16.21 -16.91 40.37
N SER A 579 16.01 -18.21 40.59
CA SER A 579 14.72 -18.81 40.92
C SER A 579 14.85 -19.63 42.20
N TYR A 580 13.91 -19.50 43.13
CA TYR A 580 13.97 -20.06 44.44
C TYR A 580 12.67 -20.74 44.80
N ALA A 581 12.73 -21.83 45.60
CA ALA A 581 11.58 -22.43 46.25
C ALA A 581 11.68 -22.25 47.76
N ALA A 582 10.58 -21.92 48.38
CA ALA A 582 10.54 -21.74 49.84
C ALA A 582 10.95 -22.98 50.60
N GLY A 583 11.90 -22.87 51.51
CA GLY A 583 12.38 -23.97 52.34
C GLY A 583 13.36 -24.91 51.66
N LEU A 584 13.79 -24.66 50.44
CA LEU A 584 14.79 -25.51 49.75
C LEU A 584 16.20 -25.01 50.04
N TYR A 585 16.82 -25.60 51.06
CA TYR A 585 18.21 -25.34 51.45
C TYR A 585 19.11 -26.51 51.16
N ASN A 586 20.38 -26.25 50.85
CA ASN A 586 21.43 -27.25 50.75
C ASN A 586 22.67 -26.82 51.53
N ARG A 587 23.39 -27.79 52.06
CA ARG A 587 24.65 -27.61 52.82
C ARG A 587 25.81 -28.10 52.00
N LEU A 588 26.82 -27.24 51.88
CA LEU A 588 28.10 -27.58 51.25
C LEU A 588 29.18 -27.40 52.32
N THR A 589 30.20 -28.28 52.26
CA THR A 589 31.36 -28.15 53.13
C THR A 589 32.53 -27.69 52.25
N ASP A 590 33.11 -26.56 52.62
CA ASP A 590 34.25 -25.96 51.94
C ASP A 590 35.44 -25.90 52.91
N ASN A 591 36.64 -26.14 52.36
CA ASN A 591 37.88 -25.94 53.14
C ASN A 591 38.37 -24.51 53.00
N VAL A 592 38.21 -23.69 54.03
CA VAL A 592 38.66 -22.33 54.04
C VAL A 592 39.85 -22.21 54.98
N ALA A 593 41.02 -21.90 54.44
CA ALA A 593 42.30 -21.77 55.17
C ALA A 593 42.67 -23.01 56.02
N GLY A 594 42.32 -24.19 55.54
CA GLY A 594 42.64 -25.47 56.22
C GLY A 594 41.58 -25.90 57.25
N VAL A 595 40.48 -25.23 57.38
CA VAL A 595 39.34 -25.57 58.25
C VAL A 595 38.12 -25.89 57.39
N ASP A 596 37.50 -27.03 57.66
CA ASP A 596 36.23 -27.42 57.00
C ASP A 596 35.10 -26.55 57.63
N VAL A 597 34.44 -25.77 56.74
CA VAL A 597 33.32 -24.89 57.12
C VAL A 597 32.06 -25.37 56.39
N GLU A 598 31.03 -25.70 57.14
CA GLU A 598 29.72 -26.00 56.57
C GLU A 598 28.94 -24.73 56.34
N ASN A 599 28.45 -24.52 55.07
CA ASN A 599 27.64 -23.40 54.67
C ASN A 599 26.27 -23.87 54.17
N GLU A 600 25.21 -23.37 54.78
CA GLU A 600 23.83 -23.66 54.34
C GLU A 600 23.30 -22.51 53.52
N SER A 601 22.84 -22.74 52.33
CA SER A 601 22.32 -21.74 51.40
C SER A 601 20.96 -22.15 50.84
N LEU A 602 20.10 -21.12 50.61
CA LEU A 602 18.90 -21.27 49.78
C LEU A 602 19.34 -21.57 48.35
N VAL A 603 18.88 -22.67 47.76
CA VAL A 603 19.34 -23.16 46.47
C VAL A 603 18.77 -22.28 45.34
N ASN A 604 19.67 -21.77 44.47
CA ASN A 604 19.25 -21.19 43.20
C ASN A 604 18.88 -22.32 42.23
N LEU A 605 17.62 -22.36 41.80
CA LEU A 605 17.06 -23.41 40.94
C LEU A 605 17.40 -23.12 39.46
N PRO A 606 17.24 -24.12 38.57
CA PRO A 606 17.42 -23.92 37.12
C PRO A 606 16.67 -22.68 36.60
N ASN A 607 17.37 -21.87 35.81
CA ASN A 607 16.78 -20.69 35.22
C ASN A 607 15.81 -21.10 34.10
N TRP A 608 14.52 -20.90 34.38
CA TRP A 608 13.42 -21.16 33.44
C TRP A 608 13.08 -19.98 32.54
N LEU A 609 13.64 -18.80 32.82
CA LEU A 609 13.33 -17.55 32.14
C LEU A 609 14.05 -17.40 30.81
N SER A 610 15.16 -18.08 30.62
CA SER A 610 16.02 -17.87 29.45
C SER A 610 15.25 -18.03 28.15
N CYS A 611 15.03 -16.90 27.47
CA CYS A 611 14.34 -16.81 26.21
C CYS A 611 15.00 -15.75 25.35
N LYS A 612 15.91 -16.16 24.49
CA LYS A 612 16.64 -15.30 23.55
C LYS A 612 15.87 -15.21 22.24
N PHE A 613 16.05 -14.13 21.52
CA PHE A 613 15.48 -13.98 20.18
C PHE A 613 16.49 -13.34 19.23
N ARG A 614 16.32 -13.59 17.94
CA ARG A 614 17.07 -12.96 16.85
C ARG A 614 16.21 -12.77 15.61
N ILE A 615 16.61 -11.87 14.73
CA ILE A 615 15.90 -11.50 13.51
C ILE A 615 16.70 -11.97 12.31
N ASP A 616 16.07 -12.71 11.38
CA ASP A 616 16.61 -13.18 10.09
C ASP A 616 17.97 -13.91 10.21
N GLY A 617 18.14 -14.74 11.24
CA GLY A 617 19.36 -15.48 11.46
C GLY A 617 20.59 -14.64 11.84
N GLY A 618 20.37 -13.35 12.19
CA GLY A 618 21.41 -12.47 12.71
C GLY A 618 21.88 -12.86 14.12
N ASP A 619 22.55 -11.92 14.80
CA ASP A 619 23.01 -12.11 16.17
C ASP A 619 21.83 -12.21 17.14
N TRP A 620 22.00 -12.99 18.22
CA TRP A 620 21.06 -13.02 19.32
C TRP A 620 21.00 -11.67 20.01
N PHE A 621 19.80 -11.18 20.29
CA PHE A 621 19.63 -9.93 21.03
C PHE A 621 20.31 -10.02 22.38
N ASP A 622 21.14 -9.02 22.67
CA ASP A 622 21.86 -8.85 23.91
C ASP A 622 21.66 -7.40 24.39
N ILE A 623 21.03 -7.24 25.55
CA ILE A 623 20.69 -5.93 26.08
C ILE A 623 21.93 -5.10 26.47
N ASP A 624 23.01 -5.76 26.88
CA ASP A 624 24.23 -5.08 27.33
C ASP A 624 25.03 -4.45 26.17
N SER A 625 24.84 -4.95 24.95
CA SER A 625 25.60 -4.51 23.75
C SER A 625 24.75 -3.82 22.69
N THR A 626 23.42 -3.86 22.82
CA THR A 626 22.51 -3.30 21.81
C THR A 626 22.18 -1.82 22.09
N GLU A 627 22.04 -1.02 21.02
CA GLU A 627 21.59 0.38 21.13
C GLU A 627 20.14 0.44 21.56
N LEU A 628 19.90 0.77 22.83
CA LEU A 628 18.57 0.99 23.38
C LEU A 628 18.12 2.43 23.13
N LEU A 629 16.98 2.57 22.43
CA LEU A 629 16.35 3.86 22.14
C LEU A 629 15.45 4.30 23.30
N SER A 630 14.84 3.35 24.01
CA SER A 630 14.10 3.58 25.26
C SER A 630 14.09 2.32 26.12
N TYR A 631 13.96 2.47 27.44
CA TYR A 631 13.87 1.36 28.38
C TYR A 631 13.05 1.75 29.59
N ARG A 632 12.15 0.86 30.00
CA ARG A 632 11.35 0.99 31.24
C ARG A 632 11.08 -0.38 31.84
N GLN A 633 11.20 -0.48 33.16
CA GLN A 633 10.80 -1.65 33.93
C GLN A 633 9.85 -1.22 35.04
N ASN A 634 8.75 -1.94 35.26
CA ASN A 634 7.78 -1.64 36.28
C ASN A 634 7.31 -2.91 36.99
N LEU A 635 7.36 -2.92 38.33
CA LEU A 635 6.75 -3.93 39.16
C LEU A 635 5.46 -3.38 39.78
N ASP A 636 4.31 -3.89 39.38
CA ASP A 636 3.02 -3.62 40.01
C ASP A 636 2.80 -4.55 41.21
N LEU A 637 2.83 -3.99 42.41
CA LEU A 637 2.69 -4.75 43.63
C LEU A 637 1.25 -5.22 43.91
N ARG A 638 0.24 -4.60 43.29
CA ARG A 638 -1.16 -5.01 43.45
C ARG A 638 -1.49 -6.22 42.59
N GLN A 639 -0.95 -6.24 41.36
CA GLN A 639 -1.15 -7.31 40.40
C GLN A 639 -0.08 -8.39 40.53
N ALA A 640 1.02 -8.12 41.23
CA ALA A 640 2.22 -8.96 41.31
C ALA A 640 2.77 -9.25 39.91
N GLU A 641 2.76 -8.24 39.06
CA GLU A 641 3.20 -8.32 37.67
C GLU A 641 4.46 -7.48 37.47
N LEU A 642 5.47 -8.08 36.86
CA LEU A 642 6.65 -7.36 36.37
C LEU A 642 6.51 -7.16 34.86
N THR A 643 6.52 -5.89 34.44
CA THR A 643 6.50 -5.49 33.04
C THR A 643 7.83 -4.83 32.68
N ARG A 644 8.34 -5.12 31.49
CA ARG A 644 9.54 -4.54 30.93
C ARG A 644 9.24 -4.13 29.49
N GLU A 645 9.55 -2.89 29.13
CA GLU A 645 9.29 -2.31 27.82
C GLU A 645 10.56 -1.62 27.33
N PHE A 646 11.01 -1.96 26.13
CA PHE A 646 12.18 -1.31 25.53
C PHE A 646 12.07 -1.26 24.02
N ARG A 647 12.73 -0.28 23.47
CA ARG A 647 12.87 -0.07 22.03
C ARG A 647 14.36 -0.07 21.71
N TYR A 648 14.74 -0.83 20.68
CA TYR A 648 16.15 -0.95 20.31
C TYR A 648 16.33 -0.88 18.80
N ARG A 649 17.58 -0.57 18.40
CA ARG A 649 18.01 -0.66 17.02
C ARG A 649 19.11 -1.74 16.92
N ASP A 650 18.93 -2.66 15.97
CA ASP A 650 19.92 -3.71 15.73
C ASP A 650 21.05 -3.24 14.80
N SER A 651 22.08 -4.08 14.62
CA SER A 651 23.23 -3.80 13.77
C SER A 651 22.89 -3.66 12.27
N ALA A 652 21.72 -4.13 11.84
CA ALA A 652 21.18 -3.96 10.49
C ALA A 652 20.35 -2.66 10.34
N GLY A 653 20.23 -1.86 11.42
CA GLY A 653 19.50 -0.61 11.44
C GLY A 653 17.98 -0.77 11.68
N ARG A 654 17.49 -1.99 11.94
CA ARG A 654 16.08 -2.30 12.16
C ARG A 654 15.65 -1.88 13.56
N THR A 655 14.48 -1.26 13.67
CA THR A 655 13.94 -0.81 14.94
C THR A 655 12.83 -1.76 15.42
N THR A 656 12.93 -2.21 16.67
CA THR A 656 11.97 -3.14 17.28
C THR A 656 11.57 -2.65 18.66
N THR A 657 10.27 -2.65 18.96
CA THR A 657 9.74 -2.47 20.32
C THR A 657 9.45 -3.84 20.92
N VAL A 658 9.87 -4.05 22.15
CA VAL A 658 9.67 -5.30 22.91
C VAL A 658 8.93 -4.99 24.21
N THR A 659 7.87 -5.75 24.49
CA THR A 659 7.16 -5.76 25.76
C THR A 659 7.24 -7.15 26.37
N GLN A 660 7.64 -7.22 27.62
CA GLN A 660 7.73 -8.47 28.39
C GLN A 660 6.92 -8.34 29.67
N ARG A 661 6.15 -9.37 29.98
CA ARG A 661 5.33 -9.47 31.19
C ARG A 661 5.65 -10.75 31.93
N ARG A 662 5.66 -10.71 33.27
CA ARG A 662 5.94 -11.86 34.11
C ARG A 662 5.08 -11.88 35.35
N ILE A 663 4.54 -13.07 35.65
CA ILE A 663 3.74 -13.33 36.85
C ILE A 663 4.14 -14.63 37.51
N ALA A 664 3.94 -14.73 38.84
CA ALA A 664 3.90 -15.98 39.58
C ALA A 664 2.44 -16.21 40.00
N ALA A 665 1.85 -17.33 39.57
CA ALA A 665 0.42 -17.60 39.81
C ALA A 665 0.13 -17.85 41.30
N MET A 666 -0.75 -17.05 41.90
CA MET A 666 -1.09 -17.18 43.33
C MET A 666 -1.92 -18.44 43.63
N HIS A 667 -2.78 -18.84 42.69
CA HIS A 667 -3.67 -20.00 42.84
C HIS A 667 -3.04 -21.34 42.34
N LEU A 668 -1.91 -21.27 41.65
CA LEU A 668 -1.13 -22.40 41.16
C LEU A 668 0.31 -22.26 41.65
N PRO A 669 0.66 -22.77 42.86
CA PRO A 669 1.94 -22.49 43.52
C PRO A 669 3.18 -22.82 42.69
N HIS A 670 3.04 -23.79 41.77
CA HIS A 670 4.14 -24.26 40.92
C HIS A 670 4.19 -23.60 39.55
N ALA A 671 3.25 -22.67 39.23
CA ALA A 671 3.16 -22.04 37.91
C ALA A 671 3.70 -20.61 37.93
N CYS A 672 4.56 -20.35 36.97
CA CYS A 672 4.98 -19.01 36.58
C CYS A 672 4.78 -18.85 35.06
N ALA A 673 4.52 -17.63 34.62
CA ALA A 673 4.36 -17.34 33.21
C ALA A 673 5.17 -16.10 32.80
N SER A 674 5.72 -16.13 31.62
CA SER A 674 6.35 -14.99 30.96
C SER A 674 5.81 -14.88 29.55
N GLU A 675 5.50 -13.66 29.14
CA GLU A 675 5.04 -13.29 27.81
C GLU A 675 6.06 -12.33 27.22
N THR A 676 6.43 -12.51 25.96
CA THR A 676 7.28 -11.58 25.21
C THR A 676 6.58 -11.23 23.89
N THR A 677 6.34 -9.96 23.67
CA THR A 677 5.76 -9.41 22.45
C THR A 677 6.80 -8.57 21.75
N LEU A 678 7.04 -8.83 20.44
CA LEU A 678 7.91 -8.04 19.58
C LEU A 678 7.09 -7.32 18.54
N TRP A 679 7.36 -6.03 18.37
CA TRP A 679 6.76 -5.18 17.36
C TRP A 679 7.85 -4.75 16.37
N ALA A 680 7.76 -5.23 15.12
CA ALA A 680 8.59 -4.77 14.02
C ALA A 680 8.11 -3.38 13.57
N GLU A 681 8.91 -2.32 13.74
CA GLU A 681 8.53 -0.96 13.40
C GLU A 681 8.74 -0.67 11.92
N ASP A 682 9.95 -0.94 11.43
CA ASP A 682 10.45 -0.55 10.10
C ASP A 682 10.95 -1.73 9.26
N TRP A 683 10.61 -2.96 9.64
CA TRP A 683 11.08 -4.15 8.96
C TRP A 683 10.03 -5.27 8.93
N SER A 684 10.23 -6.25 8.07
CA SER A 684 9.54 -7.54 8.05
C SER A 684 10.55 -8.65 7.86
N GLY A 685 10.34 -9.81 8.47
CA GLY A 685 11.29 -10.91 8.42
C GLY A 685 10.90 -12.04 9.36
N THR A 686 11.85 -12.94 9.61
CA THR A 686 11.67 -14.10 10.49
C THR A 686 12.25 -13.81 11.85
N ILE A 687 11.51 -14.14 12.92
CA ILE A 687 12.00 -14.10 14.29
C ILE A 687 12.23 -15.54 14.76
N GLU A 688 13.41 -15.80 15.31
CA GLU A 688 13.74 -17.05 15.95
C GLU A 688 13.80 -16.86 17.47
N PHE A 689 13.15 -17.75 18.22
CA PHE A 689 13.22 -17.79 19.67
C PHE A 689 14.00 -19.03 20.13
N LEU A 690 14.85 -18.84 21.13
CA LEU A 690 15.56 -19.90 21.83
C LEU A 690 15.16 -19.89 23.31
N SER A 691 14.30 -20.83 23.71
CA SER A 691 13.91 -21.01 25.11
C SER A 691 14.74 -22.14 25.74
N ILE A 692 15.36 -21.86 26.88
CA ILE A 692 16.28 -22.76 27.56
C ILE A 692 15.85 -22.86 29.03
N ILE A 693 15.95 -24.05 29.58
CA ILE A 693 16.01 -24.28 31.04
C ILE A 693 17.49 -24.48 31.39
N ASP A 694 18.10 -23.46 31.94
CA ASP A 694 19.52 -23.50 32.26
C ASP A 694 19.74 -24.05 33.68
N GLY A 695 20.38 -25.18 33.75
CA GLY A 695 20.72 -25.87 35.02
C GLY A 695 22.13 -25.54 35.54
N ASP A 696 22.96 -24.85 34.79
CA ASP A 696 24.31 -24.44 35.20
C ASP A 696 24.25 -23.11 36.01
N ILE A 697 23.47 -23.10 37.04
CA ILE A 697 23.23 -21.93 37.89
C ILE A 697 23.91 -22.12 39.25
N ARG A 698 24.61 -21.06 39.68
CA ARG A 698 25.36 -21.04 40.93
C ARG A 698 24.80 -20.02 41.90
N ASN A 699 24.94 -20.31 43.20
CA ASN A 699 24.75 -19.29 44.22
C ASN A 699 25.97 -18.35 44.20
N SER A 700 25.78 -17.08 43.91
CA SER A 700 26.85 -16.10 43.82
C SER A 700 26.39 -14.71 44.29
N GLY A 701 27.31 -13.75 44.36
CA GLY A 701 26.98 -12.33 44.51
C GLY A 701 27.04 -11.79 45.92
N VAL A 702 27.39 -12.59 46.93
CA VAL A 702 27.66 -12.11 48.29
C VAL A 702 29.14 -12.13 48.53
N GLU A 703 29.82 -10.98 48.56
CA GLU A 703 31.26 -10.84 48.64
C GLU A 703 31.89 -11.57 49.84
N ARG A 704 31.24 -11.54 50.99
CA ARG A 704 31.74 -12.24 52.20
C ARG A 704 31.69 -13.78 52.10
N TYR A 705 30.98 -14.33 51.10
CA TYR A 705 30.88 -15.77 50.84
C TYR A 705 31.61 -16.22 49.58
N ARG A 706 32.45 -15.35 49.00
CA ARG A 706 33.19 -15.62 47.76
C ARG A 706 34.11 -16.83 47.77
N ASP A 707 34.54 -17.24 48.99
CA ASP A 707 35.47 -18.34 49.19
C ASP A 707 34.72 -19.69 49.37
N PHE A 708 33.36 -19.67 49.38
CA PHE A 708 32.52 -20.87 49.46
C PHE A 708 32.07 -21.31 48.09
N SER A 709 31.89 -22.64 47.94
CA SER A 709 31.27 -23.23 46.77
C SER A 709 29.82 -22.76 46.65
N GLY A 710 29.42 -22.30 45.43
CA GLY A 710 28.06 -21.96 45.11
C GLY A 710 27.34 -23.05 44.30
N ASP A 711 27.98 -24.21 44.06
CA ASP A 711 27.50 -25.26 43.18
C ASP A 711 26.57 -26.23 43.93
N HIS A 712 25.31 -25.78 44.07
CA HIS A 712 24.29 -26.60 44.78
C HIS A 712 23.55 -27.57 43.86
N LEU A 713 23.70 -27.42 42.54
CA LEU A 713 23.08 -28.29 41.54
C LEU A 713 24.16 -29.10 40.83
N VAL A 714 23.91 -30.38 40.70
CA VAL A 714 24.74 -31.28 39.88
C VAL A 714 24.00 -31.50 38.56
N ALA A 715 24.63 -31.23 37.44
CA ALA A 715 24.05 -31.49 36.13
C ALA A 715 23.71 -32.97 35.99
N ALA A 716 22.44 -33.32 35.95
CA ALA A 716 22.01 -34.65 35.56
C ALA A 716 22.19 -34.76 34.04
N THR A 717 23.26 -35.42 33.60
CA THR A 717 23.38 -35.85 32.20
C THR A 717 22.37 -36.94 31.95
N THR A 718 21.34 -36.70 31.15
CA THR A 718 20.48 -37.70 30.54
C THR A 718 21.08 -38.20 29.25
#